data_5190fbc2488b4255e8880629b4b6c555
#
_entry.id   5190fbc2488b4255e8880629b4b6c555
#
_cell.length_a   1.000
_cell.length_b   1.000
_cell.length_c   1.000
_cell.angle_alpha   90.00
_cell.angle_beta   90.00
_cell.angle_gamma   90.00
#
_symmetry.space_group_name_H-M   'P 1'
#
loop_
_entity.id
_entity.type
_entity.pdbx_description
1 polymer ?
#
loop_
_entity_poly.entity_id
_entity_poly.type
_entity_poly.pdbx_seq_one_letter_code
_entity_poly.pdbx_strand_id
1 'polypeptide(L)'
;MRYRAKKVALAVAALGTLLSAPLSEARVTSVTYISTTPAFGGRVFGDVGAYEQVRGTVTGELDPFSRHNEVITDIELAPRNANGKVTYTATFTLLKPVNMDKASGVLVYGVSNRGGRALGFGNIGGSATDAGDGFDQKPGHIYLASGWQVDLPFNNGLAAAETIQVPVLTGVTGPTFARFVSVSGTTRPLPGAGRTPNITAADPHANGRLISIEHESNTGVRTGIVEIPQSQWAFANCATVPFPGVPSTTQICLNGGFNLNLAYELTFTAKDPLVLGIGMAAMRDVNSFLRYAGAADGNRIAGKIQWAIGYGRSQSGRFQKNFLLLGFNEDEDGRTVWDGAHPIIAGQMGQFNIRFAQPGNIANIFEPGAEGPIWWGNYNDKVRGRGVTGLLQRCRATDTCPKIFDDFGGPEIWYSRGSVGIAGTSGKDTLPLPGNVRRYYHASTDHGGGGGGFAVAQPPQAGLMLANNPNPQVETRRALFVALVDWVTKGKQPPKSQYPRINDGTLVASNARAMGWPNIPGAPTPDNVINVLMDYDYGPDFRYNDQSGVMTNVVPPIKRVIPTPASKVDEDGNEIAGVKSVLLQAPLGTYTSWNPVASGPLQGNEGSLAAGYIPFVMTQAERLANHDPRRSVEERYGSQEGYNCLVQRIARNEVRKRFLLQEDADRLIAQAAASPVLPSDPNNATAKRLCAEPDRDDEHHGKHDDDEEEHE
;
A
#
# COMPACT_ATOMS: atom_id res chain seq x y z
N MET A 1 -69.90 51.34 3.18
CA MET A 1 -69.72 52.05 1.89
C MET A 1 -68.70 51.36 1.03
N ARG A 2 -69.11 50.97 -0.13
CA ARG A 2 -68.28 50.22 -1.13
C ARG A 2 -67.42 51.25 -1.85
N TYR A 3 -66.11 50.87 -2.11
CA TYR A 3 -65.39 51.40 -3.28
C TYR A 3 -64.52 50.29 -3.87
N ARG A 4 -64.80 49.93 -5.11
CA ARG A 4 -64.01 49.11 -6.02
C ARG A 4 -62.87 49.94 -6.58
N ALA A 5 -61.63 49.44 -6.63
CA ALA A 5 -60.57 49.96 -7.47
C ALA A 5 -59.98 48.81 -8.34
N LYS A 6 -59.83 49.13 -9.61
CA LYS A 6 -59.53 48.30 -10.74
C LYS A 6 -58.09 47.81 -10.76
N LYS A 7 -57.89 46.54 -11.17
CA LYS A 7 -56.59 45.96 -11.54
C LYS A 7 -56.12 46.60 -12.86
N VAL A 8 -54.90 47.12 -12.87
CA VAL A 8 -54.12 47.33 -14.11
C VAL A 8 -52.94 46.38 -14.04
N ALA A 9 -52.91 45.39 -14.98
CA ALA A 9 -51.80 44.50 -15.18
C ALA A 9 -50.79 45.17 -16.12
N LEU A 10 -49.57 45.41 -15.64
CA LEU A 10 -48.43 45.74 -16.48
C LEU A 10 -47.54 44.47 -16.58
N ALA A 11 -47.57 43.84 -17.76
CA ALA A 11 -46.62 42.76 -18.11
C ALA A 11 -45.30 43.41 -18.48
N VAL A 12 -44.27 43.25 -17.68
CA VAL A 12 -42.87 43.49 -18.06
C VAL A 12 -42.25 42.15 -18.39
N ALA A 13 -42.11 41.84 -19.67
CA ALA A 13 -41.30 40.73 -20.14
C ALA A 13 -39.83 41.09 -20.03
N ALA A 14 -39.19 40.66 -18.94
CA ALA A 14 -37.72 40.64 -18.85
C ALA A 14 -37.21 39.35 -19.46
N LEU A 15 -36.71 39.45 -20.71
CA LEU A 15 -35.83 38.41 -21.27
C LEU A 15 -34.54 38.42 -20.48
N GLY A 16 -34.47 37.59 -19.46
CA GLY A 16 -33.21 37.18 -18.82
C GLY A 16 -32.54 36.14 -19.65
N THR A 17 -31.63 36.51 -20.55
CA THR A 17 -30.61 35.62 -21.06
C THR A 17 -29.74 35.21 -19.88
N LEU A 18 -30.04 34.07 -19.27
CA LEU A 18 -29.11 33.33 -18.44
C LEU A 18 -27.95 32.96 -19.36
N LEU A 19 -26.92 33.78 -19.42
CA LEU A 19 -25.58 33.35 -19.76
C LEU A 19 -25.17 32.36 -18.67
N SER A 20 -25.46 31.06 -18.89
CA SER A 20 -24.76 30.02 -18.22
C SER A 20 -23.30 30.17 -18.63
N ALA A 21 -22.50 30.88 -17.81
CA ALA A 21 -21.06 30.73 -17.90
C ALA A 21 -20.79 29.22 -17.82
N PRO A 22 -20.03 28.65 -18.76
CA PRO A 22 -19.62 27.26 -18.61
C PRO A 22 -18.90 27.19 -17.27
N LEU A 23 -19.41 26.37 -16.34
CA LEU A 23 -18.71 26.00 -15.14
C LEU A 23 -17.38 25.43 -15.64
N SER A 24 -16.30 26.14 -15.35
CA SER A 24 -14.96 25.78 -15.78
C SER A 24 -14.47 24.62 -14.91
N GLU A 25 -14.73 23.43 -15.38
CA GLU A 25 -14.40 22.19 -14.71
C GLU A 25 -12.93 21.84 -14.92
N ALA A 26 -12.28 21.30 -13.87
CA ALA A 26 -11.00 20.61 -14.04
C ALA A 26 -11.23 19.39 -14.89
N ARG A 27 -10.46 19.25 -15.94
CA ARG A 27 -10.64 18.18 -16.91
C ARG A 27 -9.37 17.89 -17.68
N VAL A 28 -9.33 16.70 -18.25
CA VAL A 28 -8.39 16.41 -19.32
C VAL A 28 -8.72 17.31 -20.51
N THR A 29 -7.77 18.17 -20.86
CA THR A 29 -7.91 19.16 -21.97
C THR A 29 -7.35 18.64 -23.28
N SER A 30 -6.39 17.71 -23.21
CA SER A 30 -5.83 17.06 -24.40
C SER A 30 -5.28 15.67 -24.09
N VAL A 31 -5.36 14.79 -25.08
CA VAL A 31 -4.78 13.44 -25.06
C VAL A 31 -3.92 13.25 -26.30
N THR A 32 -2.67 12.85 -26.10
CA THR A 32 -1.76 12.49 -27.18
C THR A 32 -1.45 11.00 -27.13
N TYR A 33 -1.82 10.27 -28.16
CA TYR A 33 -1.50 8.84 -28.32
C TYR A 33 -0.16 8.72 -29.05
N ILE A 34 0.84 8.15 -28.37
CA ILE A 34 2.22 8.06 -28.88
C ILE A 34 2.46 6.76 -29.65
N SER A 35 1.97 5.63 -29.11
CA SER A 35 2.16 4.32 -29.73
C SER A 35 1.01 3.36 -29.41
N THR A 36 0.79 2.43 -30.36
CA THR A 36 -0.06 1.25 -30.18
C THR A 36 0.73 0.05 -30.66
N THR A 37 0.96 -0.93 -29.80
CA THR A 37 1.78 -2.11 -30.09
C THR A 37 1.08 -3.39 -29.62
N PRO A 38 1.22 -4.53 -30.32
CA PRO A 38 0.75 -5.81 -29.81
C PRO A 38 1.36 -6.11 -28.45
N ALA A 39 0.54 -6.58 -27.51
CA ALA A 39 1.00 -7.06 -26.22
C ALA A 39 1.28 -8.56 -26.28
N PHE A 40 2.21 -9.04 -25.43
CA PHE A 40 2.52 -10.47 -25.25
C PHE A 40 2.79 -11.22 -26.58
N GLY A 41 3.50 -10.58 -27.53
CA GLY A 41 3.82 -11.16 -28.83
C GLY A 41 2.59 -11.47 -29.71
N GLY A 42 1.44 -10.87 -29.43
CA GLY A 42 0.19 -11.12 -30.16
C GLY A 42 -0.55 -12.39 -29.70
N ARG A 43 -0.19 -12.96 -28.52
CA ARG A 43 -0.87 -14.12 -27.95
C ARG A 43 -2.39 -13.90 -27.81
N VAL A 44 -3.15 -14.95 -28.15
CA VAL A 44 -4.61 -14.97 -28.06
C VAL A 44 -5.04 -15.59 -26.73
N PHE A 45 -6.06 -14.99 -26.09
CA PHE A 45 -6.61 -15.40 -24.78
C PHE A 45 -8.06 -15.84 -24.93
N GLY A 46 -8.27 -17.08 -25.34
CA GLY A 46 -9.61 -17.64 -25.56
C GLY A 46 -10.44 -16.76 -26.52
N ASP A 47 -11.72 -16.56 -26.18
CA ASP A 47 -12.66 -15.79 -27.00
C ASP A 47 -12.41 -14.27 -26.97
N VAL A 48 -11.59 -13.77 -26.03
CA VAL A 48 -11.23 -12.36 -25.92
C VAL A 48 -10.30 -11.92 -27.06
N GLY A 49 -9.46 -12.83 -27.52
CA GLY A 49 -8.48 -12.56 -28.56
C GLY A 49 -7.16 -11.97 -28.04
N ALA A 50 -6.43 -11.29 -28.91
CA ALA A 50 -5.17 -10.65 -28.56
C ALA A 50 -5.37 -9.32 -27.84
N TYR A 51 -4.32 -8.89 -27.14
CA TYR A 51 -4.24 -7.60 -26.47
C TYR A 51 -3.26 -6.67 -27.18
N GLU A 52 -3.51 -5.37 -27.04
CA GLU A 52 -2.60 -4.32 -27.46
C GLU A 52 -2.32 -3.35 -26.32
N GLN A 53 -1.14 -2.74 -26.36
CA GLN A 53 -0.71 -1.72 -25.43
C GLN A 53 -0.72 -0.37 -26.13
N VAL A 54 -1.49 0.58 -25.59
CA VAL A 54 -1.58 1.97 -26.06
C VAL A 54 -0.88 2.86 -25.05
N ARG A 55 0.02 3.73 -25.51
CA ARG A 55 0.76 4.67 -24.67
C ARG A 55 0.50 6.10 -25.13
N GLY A 56 0.52 7.01 -24.16
CA GLY A 56 0.31 8.42 -24.45
C GLY A 56 0.57 9.33 -23.26
N THR A 57 0.18 10.58 -23.46
CA THR A 57 0.13 11.61 -22.42
C THR A 57 -1.24 12.26 -22.38
N VAL A 58 -1.63 12.70 -21.19
CA VAL A 58 -2.81 13.53 -20.98
C VAL A 58 -2.36 14.83 -20.33
N THR A 59 -2.94 15.96 -20.78
CA THR A 59 -2.81 17.25 -20.11
C THR A 59 -4.15 17.61 -19.50
N GLY A 60 -4.15 18.10 -18.27
CA GLY A 60 -5.33 18.54 -17.57
C GLY A 60 -5.15 19.90 -16.91
N GLU A 61 -6.27 20.49 -16.55
CA GLU A 61 -6.40 21.78 -15.87
C GLU A 61 -7.20 21.62 -14.58
N LEU A 62 -6.75 22.22 -13.49
CA LEU A 62 -7.37 22.22 -12.18
C LEU A 62 -7.75 23.64 -11.76
N ASP A 63 -8.99 23.84 -11.32
CA ASP A 63 -9.37 25.07 -10.63
C ASP A 63 -8.86 25.02 -9.19
N PRO A 64 -7.91 25.89 -8.80
CA PRO A 64 -7.36 25.85 -7.44
C PRO A 64 -8.37 26.24 -6.35
N PHE A 65 -9.51 26.82 -6.72
CA PHE A 65 -10.57 27.25 -5.81
C PHE A 65 -11.81 26.34 -5.83
N SER A 66 -11.79 25.29 -6.66
CA SER A 66 -12.82 24.27 -6.65
C SER A 66 -12.77 23.46 -5.34
N ARG A 67 -13.95 23.15 -4.77
CA ARG A 67 -14.06 22.27 -3.58
C ARG A 67 -13.38 20.91 -3.76
N HIS A 68 -13.21 20.46 -5.01
CA HIS A 68 -12.56 19.20 -5.33
C HIS A 68 -11.03 19.27 -5.31
N ASN A 69 -10.45 20.48 -5.39
CA ASN A 69 -9.01 20.70 -5.51
C ASN A 69 -8.41 21.49 -4.35
N GLU A 70 -9.21 22.30 -3.61
CA GLU A 70 -8.74 23.11 -2.48
C GLU A 70 -8.07 22.29 -1.35
N VAL A 71 -8.33 20.97 -1.32
CA VAL A 71 -7.67 20.05 -0.39
C VAL A 71 -6.19 19.80 -0.74
N ILE A 72 -5.77 20.14 -1.96
CA ILE A 72 -4.38 19.99 -2.42
C ILE A 72 -3.54 21.09 -1.76
N THR A 73 -2.55 20.67 -0.98
CA THR A 73 -1.65 21.61 -0.31
C THR A 73 -0.95 22.51 -1.32
N ASP A 74 -1.03 23.82 -1.10
CA ASP A 74 -0.36 24.87 -1.89
C ASP A 74 -0.82 25.02 -3.35
N ILE A 75 -1.94 24.43 -3.74
CA ILE A 75 -2.43 24.57 -5.12
C ILE A 75 -2.72 26.02 -5.49
N GLU A 76 -3.15 26.82 -4.52
CA GLU A 76 -3.44 28.25 -4.69
C GLU A 76 -2.18 29.08 -4.98
N LEU A 77 -1.00 28.59 -4.60
CA LEU A 77 0.30 29.22 -4.86
C LEU A 77 0.87 28.82 -6.23
N ALA A 78 0.30 27.81 -6.88
CA ALA A 78 0.81 27.29 -8.14
C ALA A 78 0.65 28.30 -9.30
N PRO A 79 1.60 28.34 -10.24
CA PRO A 79 1.45 29.09 -11.48
C PRO A 79 0.17 28.71 -12.22
N ARG A 80 -0.50 29.69 -12.80
CA ARG A 80 -1.75 29.54 -13.52
C ARG A 80 -1.58 29.89 -15.00
N ASN A 81 -2.31 29.19 -15.85
CA ASN A 81 -2.39 29.52 -17.28
C ASN A 81 -3.32 30.73 -17.53
N ALA A 82 -3.53 31.08 -18.79
CA ALA A 82 -4.36 32.20 -19.19
C ALA A 82 -5.84 32.11 -18.73
N ASN A 83 -6.31 30.88 -18.44
CA ASN A 83 -7.65 30.59 -17.92
C ASN A 83 -7.72 30.63 -16.38
N GLY A 84 -6.62 30.99 -15.71
CA GLY A 84 -6.54 31.00 -14.24
C GLY A 84 -6.43 29.61 -13.61
N LYS A 85 -6.13 28.56 -14.39
CA LYS A 85 -6.07 27.17 -13.98
C LYS A 85 -4.64 26.69 -13.79
N VAL A 86 -4.46 25.73 -12.89
CA VAL A 86 -3.21 25.00 -12.68
C VAL A 86 -3.15 23.82 -13.63
N THR A 87 -2.04 23.65 -14.34
CA THR A 87 -1.90 22.61 -15.36
C THR A 87 -0.99 21.47 -14.91
N TYR A 88 -1.26 20.26 -15.39
CA TYR A 88 -0.40 19.09 -15.27
C TYR A 88 -0.33 18.32 -16.57
N THR A 89 0.72 17.49 -16.75
CA THR A 89 0.80 16.52 -17.83
C THR A 89 1.25 15.18 -17.26
N ALA A 90 0.45 14.12 -17.48
CA ALA A 90 0.74 12.78 -17.02
C ALA A 90 0.90 11.81 -18.19
N THR A 91 1.82 10.85 -18.08
CA THR A 91 1.89 9.72 -19.01
C THR A 91 0.83 8.69 -18.66
N PHE A 92 0.42 7.87 -19.62
CA PHE A 92 -0.43 6.72 -19.38
C PHE A 92 -0.08 5.55 -20.30
N THR A 93 -0.39 4.36 -19.80
CA THR A 93 -0.39 3.12 -20.59
C THR A 93 -1.71 2.38 -20.36
N LEU A 94 -2.36 2.05 -21.47
CA LEU A 94 -3.59 1.27 -21.52
C LEU A 94 -3.28 -0.08 -22.15
N LEU A 95 -3.60 -1.18 -21.47
CA LEU A 95 -3.52 -2.55 -21.98
C LEU A 95 -4.96 -3.05 -22.15
N LYS A 96 -5.38 -3.38 -23.38
CA LYS A 96 -6.76 -3.67 -23.71
C LYS A 96 -6.90 -4.73 -24.80
N PRO A 97 -8.04 -5.43 -24.88
CA PRO A 97 -8.34 -6.28 -26.03
C PRO A 97 -8.25 -5.48 -27.34
N VAL A 98 -7.71 -6.09 -28.39
CA VAL A 98 -7.73 -5.51 -29.74
C VAL A 98 -9.17 -5.34 -30.20
N ASN A 99 -9.99 -6.37 -30.02
CA ASN A 99 -11.45 -6.28 -30.24
C ASN A 99 -12.15 -5.83 -28.96
N MET A 100 -12.51 -4.56 -28.89
CA MET A 100 -13.17 -3.95 -27.73
C MET A 100 -14.62 -4.45 -27.49
N ASP A 101 -15.25 -5.15 -28.47
CA ASP A 101 -16.54 -5.79 -28.25
C ASP A 101 -16.43 -7.07 -27.41
N LYS A 102 -15.21 -7.56 -27.23
CA LYS A 102 -14.87 -8.68 -26.34
C LYS A 102 -14.35 -8.24 -24.97
N ALA A 103 -14.22 -6.93 -24.74
CA ALA A 103 -13.87 -6.42 -23.43
C ALA A 103 -14.97 -6.63 -22.41
N SER A 104 -14.59 -6.90 -21.16
CA SER A 104 -15.55 -7.17 -20.05
C SER A 104 -16.32 -5.93 -19.58
N GLY A 105 -15.95 -4.74 -20.01
CA GLY A 105 -16.46 -3.48 -19.47
C GLY A 105 -15.85 -3.07 -18.13
N VAL A 106 -14.89 -3.82 -17.60
CA VAL A 106 -14.18 -3.51 -16.34
C VAL A 106 -12.84 -2.87 -16.66
N LEU A 107 -12.65 -1.64 -16.19
CA LEU A 107 -11.35 -0.98 -16.13
C LEU A 107 -10.67 -1.33 -14.81
N VAL A 108 -9.48 -1.92 -14.86
CA VAL A 108 -8.62 -2.19 -13.72
C VAL A 108 -7.51 -1.14 -13.71
N TYR A 109 -7.63 -0.15 -12.81
CA TYR A 109 -6.70 0.95 -12.73
C TYR A 109 -5.60 0.64 -11.72
N GLY A 110 -4.44 0.24 -12.23
CA GLY A 110 -3.26 -0.01 -11.41
C GLY A 110 -2.53 1.28 -11.05
N VAL A 111 -2.48 1.61 -9.76
CA VAL A 111 -1.69 2.73 -9.25
C VAL A 111 -0.21 2.39 -9.37
N SER A 112 0.51 3.12 -10.20
CA SER A 112 1.95 2.92 -10.45
C SER A 112 2.76 3.10 -9.16
N ASN A 113 3.68 2.17 -8.88
CA ASN A 113 4.63 2.29 -7.77
C ASN A 113 6.00 2.68 -8.32
N ARG A 114 6.52 3.85 -7.95
CA ARG A 114 7.79 4.41 -8.46
C ARG A 114 7.85 4.46 -9.99
N GLY A 115 6.71 4.78 -10.62
CA GLY A 115 6.56 4.79 -12.07
C GLY A 115 6.45 3.41 -12.71
N GLY A 116 6.60 2.32 -11.96
CA GLY A 116 6.40 0.96 -12.48
C GLY A 116 4.95 0.74 -12.91
N ARG A 117 4.75 0.25 -14.12
CA ARG A 117 3.41 0.02 -14.68
C ARG A 117 2.72 -1.14 -13.99
N ALA A 118 1.55 -0.89 -13.44
CA ALA A 118 0.69 -1.89 -12.84
C ALA A 118 -0.41 -2.28 -13.86
N LEU A 119 -0.05 -3.04 -14.90
CA LEU A 119 -0.92 -3.45 -16.00
C LEU A 119 -1.37 -4.92 -15.91
N GLY A 120 -1.49 -5.44 -14.71
CA GLY A 120 -1.96 -6.78 -14.42
C GLY A 120 -1.99 -7.00 -12.93
N PHE A 121 -2.92 -7.81 -12.48
CA PHE A 121 -3.11 -8.08 -11.06
C PHE A 121 -2.27 -9.26 -10.57
N GLY A 122 -2.25 -10.39 -11.32
CA GLY A 122 -1.69 -11.61 -10.79
C GLY A 122 -1.42 -12.77 -11.74
N ASN A 123 -0.91 -12.51 -12.95
CA ASN A 123 -0.41 -13.59 -13.81
C ASN A 123 0.73 -14.35 -13.12
N ILE A 124 0.64 -15.66 -13.07
CA ILE A 124 1.71 -16.54 -12.56
C ILE A 124 2.60 -16.98 -13.71
N GLY A 125 3.94 -16.95 -13.49
CA GLY A 125 4.93 -17.27 -14.52
C GLY A 125 5.04 -16.23 -15.62
N GLY A 126 4.43 -15.03 -15.45
CA GLY A 126 4.47 -13.95 -16.41
C GLY A 126 5.69 -13.03 -16.28
N SER A 127 5.85 -12.18 -17.30
CA SER A 127 6.84 -11.11 -17.37
C SER A 127 6.23 -9.88 -18.07
N ALA A 128 7.01 -8.84 -18.27
CA ALA A 128 6.56 -7.66 -19.02
C ALA A 128 6.15 -7.98 -20.49
N THR A 129 6.66 -9.07 -21.06
CA THR A 129 6.44 -9.49 -22.44
C THR A 129 5.71 -10.83 -22.57
N ASP A 130 5.49 -11.54 -21.47
CA ASP A 130 4.78 -12.82 -21.43
C ASP A 130 3.67 -12.77 -20.37
N ALA A 131 2.47 -13.12 -20.75
CA ALA A 131 1.31 -13.15 -19.85
C ALA A 131 1.29 -14.37 -18.90
N GLY A 132 2.29 -15.26 -18.93
CA GLY A 132 2.31 -16.45 -18.10
C GLY A 132 1.04 -17.29 -18.26
N ASP A 133 0.31 -17.54 -17.16
CA ASP A 133 -0.96 -18.29 -17.20
C ASP A 133 -2.14 -17.51 -17.82
N GLY A 134 -1.98 -16.20 -18.08
CA GLY A 134 -2.98 -15.35 -18.70
C GLY A 134 -4.20 -15.05 -17.81
N PHE A 135 -4.07 -15.17 -16.51
CA PHE A 135 -5.14 -14.89 -15.55
C PHE A 135 -5.77 -13.52 -15.76
N ASP A 136 -4.95 -12.48 -15.94
CA ASP A 136 -5.42 -11.11 -16.11
C ASP A 136 -6.14 -10.88 -17.44
N GLN A 137 -5.75 -11.58 -18.53
CA GLN A 137 -6.25 -11.35 -19.87
C GLN A 137 -7.50 -12.17 -20.22
N LYS A 138 -7.62 -13.38 -19.67
CA LYS A 138 -8.75 -14.30 -19.95
C LYS A 138 -10.15 -13.69 -19.70
N PRO A 139 -10.35 -12.83 -18.67
CA PRO A 139 -11.66 -12.19 -18.45
C PRO A 139 -11.98 -11.04 -19.40
N GLY A 140 -11.04 -10.54 -20.19
CA GLY A 140 -11.24 -9.40 -21.09
C GLY A 140 -11.19 -8.04 -20.39
N HIS A 141 -10.53 -7.92 -19.25
CA HIS A 141 -10.39 -6.64 -18.54
C HIS A 141 -9.50 -5.65 -19.29
N ILE A 142 -9.80 -4.37 -19.08
CA ILE A 142 -9.00 -3.25 -19.57
C ILE A 142 -8.10 -2.79 -18.44
N TYR A 143 -6.78 -2.70 -18.64
CA TYR A 143 -5.83 -2.26 -17.62
C TYR A 143 -5.30 -0.87 -17.95
N LEU A 144 -5.26 0.00 -16.94
CA LEU A 144 -4.72 1.35 -17.04
C LEU A 144 -3.65 1.55 -15.98
N ALA A 145 -2.56 2.18 -16.34
CA ALA A 145 -1.60 2.80 -15.43
C ALA A 145 -1.33 4.23 -15.89
N SER A 146 -1.19 5.17 -14.96
CA SER A 146 -0.81 6.54 -15.28
C SER A 146 0.17 7.13 -14.29
N GLY A 147 0.82 8.24 -14.67
CA GLY A 147 1.72 9.00 -13.83
C GLY A 147 0.94 9.77 -12.76
N TRP A 148 1.33 9.59 -11.50
CA TRP A 148 0.80 10.31 -10.35
C TRP A 148 1.89 10.76 -9.39
N GLN A 149 3.00 10.03 -9.39
CA GLN A 149 4.08 10.24 -8.44
C GLN A 149 4.98 11.39 -8.91
N VAL A 150 4.86 12.50 -8.23
CA VAL A 150 5.39 13.81 -8.62
C VAL A 150 6.91 13.91 -8.49
N ASP A 151 7.51 13.14 -7.57
CA ASP A 151 8.95 13.13 -7.31
C ASP A 151 9.76 12.26 -8.30
N LEU A 152 9.17 11.93 -9.47
CA LEU A 152 9.85 11.22 -10.56
C LEU A 152 10.15 12.15 -11.73
N PRO A 153 11.30 11.99 -12.41
CA PRO A 153 11.61 12.75 -13.63
C PRO A 153 10.55 12.52 -14.70
N PHE A 154 10.00 13.60 -15.25
CA PHE A 154 9.04 13.50 -16.35
C PHE A 154 9.71 13.03 -17.63
N ASN A 155 9.12 12.04 -18.30
CA ASN A 155 9.72 11.36 -19.47
C ASN A 155 8.93 11.50 -20.77
N ASN A 156 7.89 12.35 -20.82
CA ASN A 156 7.03 12.56 -22.00
C ASN A 156 6.41 11.27 -22.60
N GLY A 157 6.27 10.19 -21.82
CA GLY A 157 5.77 8.90 -22.30
C GLY A 157 6.77 8.10 -23.15
N LEU A 158 8.02 8.52 -23.26
CA LEU A 158 9.05 7.85 -24.06
C LEU A 158 9.72 6.69 -23.30
N ALA A 159 9.84 6.80 -22.00
CA ALA A 159 10.41 5.74 -21.16
C ALA A 159 9.36 4.74 -20.66
N ALA A 160 9.83 3.66 -20.01
CA ALA A 160 8.96 2.62 -19.49
C ALA A 160 8.19 3.00 -18.22
N ALA A 161 8.55 4.09 -17.53
CA ALA A 161 7.90 4.54 -16.31
C ALA A 161 6.71 5.46 -16.60
N GLU A 162 5.67 5.36 -15.75
CA GLU A 162 4.58 6.34 -15.69
C GLU A 162 4.99 7.51 -14.81
N THR A 163 4.92 8.72 -15.34
CA THR A 163 5.40 9.94 -14.69
C THR A 163 4.44 11.11 -14.92
N ILE A 164 4.55 12.11 -14.05
CA ILE A 164 3.72 13.32 -14.10
C ILE A 164 4.60 14.56 -13.98
N GLN A 165 4.26 15.60 -14.73
CA GLN A 165 4.80 16.94 -14.59
C GLN A 165 3.76 17.82 -13.91
N VAL A 166 4.18 18.48 -12.82
CA VAL A 166 3.36 19.42 -12.05
C VAL A 166 4.11 20.72 -11.86
N PRO A 167 3.44 21.81 -11.45
CA PRO A 167 4.10 23.06 -11.13
C PRO A 167 5.11 22.97 -9.99
N VAL A 168 6.18 23.75 -10.10
CA VAL A 168 7.13 24.05 -9.03
C VAL A 168 6.75 25.39 -8.41
N LEU A 169 6.75 25.49 -7.10
CA LEU A 169 6.48 26.72 -6.37
C LEU A 169 7.77 27.52 -6.19
N THR A 170 8.18 28.23 -7.24
CA THR A 170 9.43 28.98 -7.25
C THR A 170 9.46 30.06 -6.16
N GLY A 171 10.54 30.06 -5.35
CA GLY A 171 10.76 31.02 -4.27
C GLY A 171 10.12 30.63 -2.94
N VAL A 172 9.30 29.60 -2.88
CA VAL A 172 8.75 29.09 -1.62
C VAL A 172 9.84 28.31 -0.87
N THR A 173 10.09 28.67 0.38
CA THR A 173 11.08 28.04 1.26
C THR A 173 10.41 27.52 2.53
N GLY A 174 11.09 26.60 3.22
CA GLY A 174 10.62 26.09 4.51
C GLY A 174 11.57 25.06 5.12
N PRO A 175 11.42 24.76 6.41
CA PRO A 175 12.24 23.77 7.09
C PRO A 175 11.89 22.36 6.62
N THR A 176 12.92 21.51 6.55
CA THR A 176 12.79 20.08 6.25
C THR A 176 13.90 19.28 6.89
N PHE A 177 13.85 17.97 6.79
CA PHE A 177 14.92 17.10 7.26
C PHE A 177 15.12 15.91 6.31
N ALA A 178 16.31 15.34 6.41
CA ALA A 178 16.72 14.14 5.72
C ALA A 178 17.28 13.12 6.71
N ARG A 179 16.99 11.84 6.49
CA ARG A 179 17.54 10.74 7.28
C ARG A 179 18.32 9.79 6.39
N PHE A 180 19.45 9.33 6.88
CA PHE A 180 20.32 8.38 6.21
C PHE A 180 20.62 7.25 7.21
N VAL A 181 20.21 6.03 6.92
CA VAL A 181 20.40 4.87 7.79
C VAL A 181 21.07 3.77 6.98
N SER A 182 22.06 3.10 7.58
CA SER A 182 22.81 2.02 6.93
C SER A 182 23.42 2.43 5.58
N VAL A 183 24.05 3.61 5.55
CA VAL A 183 24.66 4.19 4.35
C VAL A 183 26.18 4.29 4.50
N SER A 184 26.89 4.27 3.36
CA SER A 184 28.36 4.40 3.29
C SER A 184 28.76 5.33 2.15
N GLY A 185 30.06 5.65 2.05
CA GLY A 185 30.62 6.57 1.05
C GLY A 185 30.56 8.02 1.50
N THR A 186 31.15 8.94 0.72
CA THR A 186 31.31 10.35 1.10
C THR A 186 30.15 11.25 0.69
N THR A 187 29.35 10.84 -0.30
CA THR A 187 28.26 11.65 -0.87
C THR A 187 26.92 10.91 -0.79
N ARG A 188 25.88 11.64 -0.41
CA ARG A 188 24.50 11.15 -0.43
C ARG A 188 23.56 12.15 -1.11
N PRO A 189 22.63 11.69 -1.95
CA PRO A 189 21.55 12.54 -2.40
C PRO A 189 20.68 12.94 -1.21
N LEU A 190 20.17 14.16 -1.21
CA LEU A 190 19.07 14.55 -0.34
C LEU A 190 17.85 13.66 -0.67
N PRO A 191 16.94 13.42 0.27
CA PRO A 191 15.93 12.39 0.09
C PRO A 191 15.07 12.55 -1.16
N GLY A 192 14.91 11.46 -1.83
CA GLY A 192 14.29 11.29 -3.13
C GLY A 192 14.76 9.97 -3.74
N ALA A 193 15.40 9.09 -2.95
CA ALA A 193 15.76 7.72 -3.30
C ALA A 193 16.48 7.54 -4.65
N GLY A 194 17.46 8.42 -4.93
CA GLY A 194 18.29 8.35 -6.16
C GLY A 194 17.55 8.72 -7.45
N ARG A 195 16.37 9.34 -7.33
CA ARG A 195 15.57 9.88 -8.44
C ARG A 195 15.50 11.39 -8.31
N THR A 196 14.69 12.11 -9.07
CA THR A 196 14.64 13.57 -8.96
C THR A 196 14.35 13.98 -7.52
N PRO A 197 15.23 14.67 -6.82
CA PRO A 197 14.98 15.10 -5.46
C PRO A 197 13.77 16.04 -5.47
N ASN A 198 12.77 15.71 -4.67
CA ASN A 198 11.64 16.59 -4.40
C ASN A 198 12.05 17.74 -3.47
N ILE A 199 13.22 17.64 -2.88
CA ILE A 199 13.78 18.56 -1.89
C ILE A 199 15.12 19.06 -2.36
N THR A 200 15.26 20.38 -2.48
CA THR A 200 16.52 21.06 -2.76
C THR A 200 16.86 22.00 -1.61
N ALA A 201 18.12 22.04 -1.19
CA ALA A 201 18.58 23.05 -0.24
C ALA A 201 18.40 24.46 -0.82
N ALA A 202 17.95 25.40 0.01
CA ALA A 202 17.73 26.79 -0.42
C ALA A 202 19.03 27.45 -0.90
N ASP A 203 20.16 27.10 -0.24
CA ASP A 203 21.50 27.53 -0.59
C ASP A 203 22.47 26.38 -0.32
N PRO A 204 23.37 26.03 -1.27
CA PRO A 204 24.38 24.99 -1.05
C PRO A 204 25.42 25.39 0.00
N HIS A 205 25.45 26.64 0.42
CA HIS A 205 26.31 27.16 1.51
C HIS A 205 25.52 27.40 2.80
N ALA A 206 24.20 27.15 2.81
CA ALA A 206 23.37 27.36 3.97
C ALA A 206 23.77 26.48 5.14
N ASN A 207 23.67 27.04 6.34
CA ASN A 207 23.87 26.30 7.57
C ASN A 207 22.67 25.39 7.81
N GLY A 208 22.92 24.08 7.89
CA GLY A 208 22.00 23.07 8.40
C GLY A 208 22.55 22.51 9.70
N ARG A 209 21.87 21.53 10.26
CA ARG A 209 22.35 20.78 11.41
C ARG A 209 22.37 19.29 11.06
N LEU A 210 23.58 18.69 11.15
CA LEU A 210 23.77 17.25 10.93
C LEU A 210 24.12 16.59 12.26
N ILE A 211 23.41 15.51 12.60
CA ILE A 211 23.74 14.66 13.74
C ILE A 211 23.97 13.24 13.27
N SER A 212 24.80 12.49 14.01
CA SER A 212 24.85 11.03 13.97
C SER A 212 24.21 10.43 15.20
N ILE A 213 23.71 9.20 15.07
CA ILE A 213 22.97 8.47 16.11
C ILE A 213 23.49 7.03 16.11
N GLU A 214 23.96 6.53 17.25
CA GLU A 214 24.48 5.16 17.38
C GLU A 214 23.35 4.12 17.43
N HIS A 215 22.30 4.41 18.21
CA HIS A 215 21.19 3.50 18.36
C HIS A 215 19.86 4.23 18.49
N GLU A 216 18.82 3.65 17.91
CA GLU A 216 17.47 4.15 17.95
C GLU A 216 16.50 2.99 18.23
N SER A 217 15.73 3.06 19.33
CA SER A 217 14.76 2.04 19.70
C SER A 217 13.48 2.13 18.87
N ASN A 218 12.68 1.07 18.93
CA ASN A 218 11.32 1.03 18.31
C ASN A 218 10.34 2.08 18.86
N THR A 219 10.64 2.70 20.01
CA THR A 219 9.87 3.79 20.63
C THR A 219 10.48 5.16 20.38
N GLY A 220 11.51 5.27 19.54
CA GLY A 220 12.16 6.52 19.18
C GLY A 220 13.15 7.06 20.20
N VAL A 221 13.53 6.25 21.20
CA VAL A 221 14.62 6.63 22.12
C VAL A 221 15.95 6.48 21.38
N ARG A 222 16.75 7.55 21.40
CA ARG A 222 18.03 7.66 20.70
C ARG A 222 19.18 7.77 21.69
N THR A 223 20.28 7.09 21.40
CA THR A 223 21.53 7.15 22.17
C THR A 223 22.73 7.41 21.28
N GLY A 224 23.84 7.86 21.87
CA GLY A 224 25.08 8.17 21.13
C GLY A 224 24.88 9.28 20.08
N ILE A 225 24.09 10.31 20.41
CA ILE A 225 23.84 11.45 19.52
C ILE A 225 25.06 12.36 19.53
N VAL A 226 25.66 12.59 18.37
CA VAL A 226 26.79 13.52 18.17
C VAL A 226 26.45 14.52 17.09
N GLU A 227 26.57 15.80 17.37
CA GLU A 227 26.45 16.84 16.35
C GLU A 227 27.76 16.93 15.54
N ILE A 228 27.62 16.86 14.22
CA ILE A 228 28.76 16.96 13.29
C ILE A 228 28.91 18.41 12.88
N PRO A 229 30.05 19.06 13.21
CA PRO A 229 30.25 20.47 12.92
C PRO A 229 30.25 20.75 11.42
N GLN A 230 29.75 21.93 11.02
CA GLN A 230 29.64 22.35 9.61
C GLN A 230 30.96 22.26 8.84
N SER A 231 32.11 22.36 9.54
CA SER A 231 33.44 22.20 8.93
C SER A 231 33.72 20.77 8.46
N GLN A 232 32.89 19.79 8.80
CA GLN A 232 33.05 18.38 8.44
C GLN A 232 32.02 17.89 7.40
N TRP A 233 31.07 18.72 6.99
CA TRP A 233 30.10 18.37 5.96
C TRP A 233 29.68 19.59 5.14
N ALA A 234 29.18 19.37 3.92
CA ALA A 234 28.72 20.43 3.04
C ALA A 234 27.57 19.96 2.15
N PHE A 235 26.75 20.89 1.68
CA PHE A 235 25.85 20.62 0.54
C PHE A 235 26.70 20.56 -0.73
N ALA A 236 27.16 19.36 -1.06
CA ALA A 236 28.15 19.16 -2.13
C ALA A 236 28.13 17.70 -2.63
N ASN A 237 28.79 17.50 -3.79
CA ASN A 237 29.19 16.19 -4.30
C ASN A 237 30.70 16.00 -4.11
N CYS A 238 31.05 14.98 -3.34
CA CYS A 238 32.45 14.58 -3.10
C CYS A 238 32.79 13.22 -3.76
N ALA A 239 32.01 12.73 -4.69
CA ALA A 239 32.29 11.43 -5.31
C ALA A 239 33.60 11.42 -6.13
N THR A 240 33.94 12.55 -6.77
CA THR A 240 35.12 12.69 -7.61
C THR A 240 36.10 13.76 -7.11
N VAL A 241 35.60 14.77 -6.39
CA VAL A 241 36.40 15.84 -5.81
C VAL A 241 36.36 15.68 -4.29
N PRO A 242 37.52 15.55 -3.60
CA PRO A 242 37.53 15.42 -2.14
C PRO A 242 36.82 16.57 -1.44
N PHE A 243 36.44 16.34 -0.17
CA PHE A 243 35.82 17.36 0.67
C PHE A 243 36.56 18.71 0.59
N PRO A 244 35.84 19.85 0.46
CA PRO A 244 34.38 20.05 0.58
C PRO A 244 33.58 19.70 -0.66
N GLY A 245 34.18 19.23 -1.75
CA GLY A 245 33.49 18.76 -2.95
C GLY A 245 33.03 19.90 -3.88
N VAL A 246 32.19 19.53 -4.84
CA VAL A 246 31.53 20.49 -5.75
C VAL A 246 30.16 20.87 -5.15
N PRO A 247 29.87 22.17 -4.92
CA PRO A 247 28.61 22.63 -4.34
C PRO A 247 27.39 22.04 -5.07
N SER A 248 26.38 21.58 -4.29
CA SER A 248 25.17 20.95 -4.81
C SER A 248 23.98 21.25 -3.90
N THR A 249 22.83 21.63 -4.48
CA THR A 249 21.59 21.81 -3.71
C THR A 249 20.83 20.50 -3.47
N THR A 250 21.31 19.39 -4.03
CA THR A 250 20.60 18.10 -4.02
C THR A 250 21.40 16.97 -3.38
N GLN A 251 22.60 17.27 -2.88
CA GLN A 251 23.50 16.28 -2.30
C GLN A 251 24.17 16.83 -1.03
N ILE A 252 24.55 15.92 -0.13
CA ILE A 252 25.38 16.19 1.03
C ILE A 252 26.68 15.38 0.93
N CYS A 253 27.81 16.04 1.24
CA CYS A 253 29.13 15.46 1.39
C CYS A 253 29.55 15.46 2.87
N LEU A 254 30.04 14.32 3.35
CA LEU A 254 30.61 14.16 4.69
C LEU A 254 32.10 13.85 4.60
N ASN A 255 32.92 14.64 5.26
CA ASN A 255 34.36 14.41 5.38
C ASN A 255 34.63 13.08 6.11
N GLY A 256 35.42 12.22 5.55
CA GLY A 256 35.65 10.87 6.06
C GLY A 256 34.52 9.85 5.72
N GLY A 257 33.41 10.33 5.20
CA GLY A 257 32.28 9.48 4.74
C GLY A 257 31.28 9.06 5.82
N PHE A 258 30.18 8.49 5.36
CA PHE A 258 29.10 7.94 6.21
C PHE A 258 29.49 6.55 6.72
N ASN A 259 29.15 6.26 7.98
CA ASN A 259 29.39 4.97 8.63
C ASN A 259 28.09 4.12 8.65
N LEU A 260 28.17 2.88 8.17
CA LEU A 260 27.05 1.94 8.14
C LEU A 260 26.43 1.64 9.51
N ASN A 261 27.22 1.78 10.58
CA ASN A 261 26.78 1.53 11.96
C ASN A 261 26.13 2.74 12.63
N LEU A 262 25.93 3.84 11.90
CA LEU A 262 25.28 5.04 12.39
C LEU A 262 24.07 5.40 11.54
N ALA A 263 23.07 5.98 12.18
CA ALA A 263 22.05 6.76 11.49
C ALA A 263 22.46 8.24 11.49
N TYR A 264 22.02 8.97 10.48
CA TYR A 264 22.27 10.41 10.36
C TYR A 264 20.96 11.14 10.14
N GLU A 265 20.86 12.34 10.69
CA GLU A 265 19.72 13.23 10.51
C GLU A 265 20.23 14.64 10.20
N LEU A 266 19.79 15.18 9.08
CA LEU A 266 20.10 16.50 8.58
C LEU A 266 18.85 17.36 8.59
N THR A 267 18.85 18.49 9.30
CA THR A 267 17.82 19.52 9.20
C THR A 267 18.34 20.72 8.41
N PHE A 268 17.51 21.28 7.54
CA PHE A 268 17.90 22.41 6.69
C PHE A 268 16.69 23.15 6.13
N THR A 269 16.91 24.31 5.50
CA THR A 269 15.87 25.01 4.74
C THR A 269 15.87 24.52 3.29
N ALA A 270 14.74 24.03 2.84
CA ALA A 270 14.48 23.65 1.45
C ALA A 270 13.79 24.78 0.67
N LYS A 271 13.80 24.68 -0.65
CA LYS A 271 13.12 25.62 -1.57
C LYS A 271 12.48 24.91 -2.74
N ASP A 272 11.61 25.65 -3.41
CA ASP A 272 11.00 25.29 -4.70
C ASP A 272 10.26 23.94 -4.65
N PRO A 273 9.27 23.74 -3.71
CA PRO A 273 8.58 22.48 -3.59
C PRO A 273 7.65 22.21 -4.79
N LEU A 274 7.43 20.93 -5.05
CA LEU A 274 6.43 20.45 -5.98
C LEU A 274 5.05 20.38 -5.32
N VAL A 275 3.98 20.63 -6.07
CA VAL A 275 2.59 20.48 -5.58
C VAL A 275 2.18 19.00 -5.68
N LEU A 276 2.47 18.24 -4.63
CA LEU A 276 2.38 16.77 -4.65
C LEU A 276 0.96 16.24 -4.86
N GLY A 277 -0.04 16.88 -4.24
CA GLY A 277 -1.43 16.43 -4.29
C GLY A 277 -2.06 16.45 -5.69
N ILE A 278 -1.47 17.17 -6.66
CA ILE A 278 -1.92 17.16 -8.06
C ILE A 278 -1.91 15.74 -8.66
N GLY A 279 -1.02 14.86 -8.18
CA GLY A 279 -1.00 13.47 -8.62
C GLY A 279 -2.32 12.72 -8.39
N MET A 280 -3.05 13.04 -7.31
CA MET A 280 -4.36 12.45 -7.02
C MET A 280 -5.44 13.00 -7.95
N ALA A 281 -5.46 14.31 -8.18
CA ALA A 281 -6.37 14.92 -9.13
C ALA A 281 -6.15 14.38 -10.56
N ALA A 282 -4.90 14.23 -10.99
CA ALA A 282 -4.57 13.68 -12.30
C ALA A 282 -5.11 12.24 -12.48
N MET A 283 -4.98 11.37 -11.46
CA MET A 283 -5.55 10.02 -11.53
C MET A 283 -7.08 10.02 -11.57
N ARG A 284 -7.74 10.89 -10.79
CA ARG A 284 -9.18 11.13 -10.87
C ARG A 284 -9.60 11.47 -12.30
N ASP A 285 -8.95 12.48 -12.87
CA ASP A 285 -9.33 13.05 -14.16
C ASP A 285 -9.07 12.09 -15.33
N VAL A 286 -7.93 11.35 -15.30
CA VAL A 286 -7.63 10.34 -16.33
C VAL A 286 -8.67 9.20 -16.30
N ASN A 287 -9.06 8.73 -15.11
CA ASN A 287 -10.10 7.71 -14.99
C ASN A 287 -11.46 8.22 -15.52
N SER A 288 -11.88 9.41 -15.08
CA SER A 288 -13.14 10.02 -15.51
C SER A 288 -13.16 10.29 -17.01
N PHE A 289 -12.05 10.74 -17.59
CA PHE A 289 -11.94 10.91 -19.04
C PHE A 289 -12.18 9.59 -19.78
N LEU A 290 -11.48 8.52 -19.43
CA LEU A 290 -11.64 7.23 -20.13
C LEU A 290 -13.03 6.63 -19.93
N ARG A 291 -13.64 6.86 -18.77
CA ARG A 291 -14.94 6.29 -18.42
C ARG A 291 -16.11 7.08 -19.03
N TYR A 292 -16.04 8.41 -19.03
CA TYR A 292 -17.19 9.26 -19.28
C TYR A 292 -17.09 10.15 -20.53
N ALA A 293 -15.86 10.49 -20.99
CA ALA A 293 -15.71 11.34 -22.16
C ALA A 293 -16.09 10.61 -23.46
N GLY A 294 -16.61 11.37 -24.39
CA GLY A 294 -17.02 10.88 -25.72
C GLY A 294 -15.84 10.67 -26.67
N ALA A 295 -16.12 10.02 -27.80
CA ALA A 295 -15.13 9.88 -28.88
C ALA A 295 -14.71 11.23 -29.48
N ALA A 296 -15.60 12.22 -29.48
CA ALA A 296 -15.32 13.59 -29.95
C ALA A 296 -14.27 14.30 -29.08
N ASP A 297 -14.14 13.91 -27.79
CA ASP A 297 -13.14 14.43 -26.86
C ASP A 297 -11.78 13.73 -27.00
N GLY A 298 -11.63 12.82 -27.95
CA GLY A 298 -10.42 12.05 -28.18
C GLY A 298 -10.31 10.74 -27.40
N ASN A 299 -11.37 10.32 -26.69
CA ASN A 299 -11.40 9.04 -25.99
C ASN A 299 -11.59 7.87 -26.98
N ARG A 300 -10.53 7.10 -27.24
CA ARG A 300 -10.55 5.96 -28.19
C ARG A 300 -11.34 4.74 -27.71
N ILE A 301 -11.73 4.71 -26.44
CA ILE A 301 -12.52 3.62 -25.83
C ILE A 301 -13.84 4.11 -25.23
N ALA A 302 -14.36 5.22 -25.76
CA ALA A 302 -15.60 5.83 -25.31
C ALA A 302 -16.74 4.81 -25.25
N GLY A 303 -17.49 4.76 -24.12
CA GLY A 303 -18.62 3.87 -23.89
C GLY A 303 -18.24 2.39 -23.64
N LYS A 304 -16.95 2.04 -23.54
CA LYS A 304 -16.53 0.64 -23.32
C LYS A 304 -16.26 0.32 -21.85
N ILE A 305 -16.27 1.29 -20.93
CA ILE A 305 -16.06 1.09 -19.50
C ILE A 305 -17.40 1.26 -18.76
N GLN A 306 -17.83 0.21 -18.06
CA GLN A 306 -19.01 0.21 -17.19
C GLN A 306 -18.61 0.37 -15.73
N TRP A 307 -17.57 -0.34 -15.30
CA TRP A 307 -17.03 -0.32 -13.93
C TRP A 307 -15.56 -0.02 -13.93
N ALA A 308 -15.11 0.65 -12.87
CA ALA A 308 -13.70 0.93 -12.62
C ALA A 308 -13.28 0.41 -11.24
N ILE A 309 -12.17 -0.33 -11.20
CA ILE A 309 -11.58 -0.88 -9.96
C ILE A 309 -10.15 -0.37 -9.84
N GLY A 310 -9.89 0.44 -8.82
CA GLY A 310 -8.55 0.88 -8.48
C GLY A 310 -7.82 -0.18 -7.65
N TYR A 311 -6.57 -0.51 -7.98
CA TYR A 311 -5.73 -1.31 -7.11
C TYR A 311 -4.32 -0.74 -7.00
N GLY A 312 -3.67 -0.97 -5.86
CA GLY A 312 -2.30 -0.52 -5.65
C GLY A 312 -1.63 -1.30 -4.53
N ARG A 313 -0.33 -1.55 -4.67
CA ARG A 313 0.47 -2.33 -3.70
C ARG A 313 1.41 -1.41 -2.95
N SER A 314 1.53 -1.58 -1.61
CA SER A 314 2.46 -0.86 -0.77
C SER A 314 2.21 0.67 -0.84
N GLN A 315 3.17 1.46 -1.26
CA GLN A 315 3.02 2.91 -1.47
C GLN A 315 1.78 3.25 -2.32
N SER A 316 1.51 2.47 -3.35
CA SER A 316 0.35 2.66 -4.23
C SER A 316 -0.98 2.31 -3.55
N GLY A 317 -0.97 1.36 -2.62
CA GLY A 317 -2.13 1.09 -1.75
C GLY A 317 -2.35 2.21 -0.73
N ARG A 318 -1.27 2.77 -0.15
CA ARG A 318 -1.33 3.98 0.70
C ARG A 318 -1.88 5.18 -0.08
N PHE A 319 -1.49 5.34 -1.34
CA PHE A 319 -2.06 6.34 -2.22
C PHE A 319 -3.59 6.22 -2.31
N GLN A 320 -4.14 5.02 -2.47
CA GLN A 320 -5.59 4.81 -2.52
C GLN A 320 -6.28 5.24 -1.23
N LYS A 321 -5.68 4.98 -0.05
CA LYS A 321 -6.21 5.46 1.24
C LYS A 321 -6.22 7.00 1.31
N ASN A 322 -5.13 7.66 0.90
CA ASN A 322 -5.08 9.13 0.82
C ASN A 322 -6.10 9.68 -0.21
N PHE A 323 -6.23 9.04 -1.36
CA PHE A 323 -7.18 9.40 -2.42
C PHE A 323 -8.64 9.40 -1.90
N LEU A 324 -9.02 8.35 -1.17
CA LEU A 324 -10.34 8.25 -0.55
C LEU A 324 -10.52 9.26 0.60
N LEU A 325 -9.53 9.40 1.48
CA LEU A 325 -9.54 10.35 2.59
C LEU A 325 -9.78 11.78 2.11
N LEU A 326 -9.14 12.17 1.01
CA LEU A 326 -9.21 13.52 0.46
C LEU A 326 -10.39 13.73 -0.52
N GLY A 327 -11.22 12.70 -0.75
CA GLY A 327 -12.46 12.80 -1.52
C GLY A 327 -12.29 12.69 -3.04
N PHE A 328 -11.13 12.28 -3.54
CA PHE A 328 -10.88 12.17 -4.98
C PHE A 328 -11.66 11.06 -5.69
N ASN A 329 -12.44 10.24 -4.96
CA ASN A 329 -13.34 9.28 -5.61
C ASN A 329 -14.63 9.91 -6.18
N GLU A 330 -14.82 11.20 -5.96
CA GLU A 330 -15.77 12.06 -6.68
C GLU A 330 -15.00 12.88 -7.72
N ASP A 331 -15.44 12.85 -8.98
CA ASP A 331 -14.91 13.77 -9.99
C ASP A 331 -15.61 15.14 -9.92
N GLU A 332 -15.17 16.10 -10.72
CA GLU A 332 -15.68 17.48 -10.65
C GLU A 332 -17.12 17.62 -11.15
N ASP A 333 -17.66 16.62 -11.85
CA ASP A 333 -19.06 16.50 -12.25
C ASP A 333 -19.91 15.75 -11.21
N GLY A 334 -19.37 15.39 -10.05
CA GLY A 334 -20.06 14.63 -9.01
C GLY A 334 -20.19 13.13 -9.30
N ARG A 335 -19.43 12.57 -10.24
CA ARG A 335 -19.50 11.17 -10.66
C ARG A 335 -18.46 10.31 -9.92
N THR A 336 -18.79 9.03 -9.76
CA THR A 336 -17.89 8.07 -9.11
C THR A 336 -16.68 7.75 -9.98
N VAL A 337 -15.46 7.85 -9.42
CA VAL A 337 -14.21 7.49 -10.11
C VAL A 337 -14.02 5.97 -10.11
N TRP A 338 -13.95 5.34 -8.93
CA TRP A 338 -13.84 3.89 -8.78
C TRP A 338 -15.07 3.29 -8.09
N ASP A 339 -15.65 2.23 -8.67
CA ASP A 339 -16.71 1.43 -8.07
C ASP A 339 -16.15 0.40 -7.08
N GLY A 340 -14.89 0.02 -7.25
CA GLY A 340 -14.13 -0.87 -6.37
C GLY A 340 -12.74 -0.33 -6.08
N ALA A 341 -12.20 -0.61 -4.89
CA ALA A 341 -10.85 -0.26 -4.50
C ALA A 341 -10.16 -1.42 -3.76
N HIS A 342 -8.91 -1.69 -4.10
CA HIS A 342 -8.11 -2.75 -3.49
C HIS A 342 -6.73 -2.21 -3.06
N PRO A 343 -6.66 -1.48 -1.94
CA PRO A 343 -5.39 -1.12 -1.32
C PRO A 343 -4.73 -2.36 -0.71
N ILE A 344 -3.67 -2.82 -1.35
CA ILE A 344 -2.93 -4.03 -1.00
C ILE A 344 -1.69 -3.64 -0.21
N ILE A 345 -1.43 -4.33 0.93
CA ILE A 345 -0.26 -4.11 1.80
C ILE A 345 -0.03 -2.63 2.13
N ALA A 346 -1.08 -1.97 2.62
CA ALA A 346 -1.12 -0.54 2.89
C ALA A 346 -1.45 -0.26 4.38
N GLY A 347 -0.56 -0.64 5.30
CA GLY A 347 -0.78 -0.54 6.75
C GLY A 347 -0.83 0.89 7.31
N GLN A 348 -0.37 1.89 6.57
CA GLN A 348 -0.29 3.30 7.01
C GLN A 348 -0.66 4.27 5.90
N MET A 349 -0.69 5.56 6.19
CA MET A 349 -0.89 6.62 5.20
C MET A 349 0.42 6.95 4.46
N GLY A 350 0.32 7.72 3.36
CA GLY A 350 1.47 8.21 2.61
C GLY A 350 1.60 9.73 2.68
N GLN A 351 2.79 10.24 2.41
CA GLN A 351 3.12 11.67 2.44
C GLN A 351 2.87 12.32 1.06
N PHE A 352 1.66 12.22 0.53
CA PHE A 352 1.36 12.60 -0.86
C PHE A 352 0.78 14.00 -1.02
N ASN A 353 0.54 14.73 0.10
CA ASN A 353 -0.06 16.04 0.09
C ASN A 353 0.51 16.98 1.16
N ILE A 354 1.81 16.86 1.43
CA ILE A 354 2.54 17.61 2.45
C ILE A 354 3.68 18.36 1.78
N ARG A 355 3.85 19.67 2.07
CA ARG A 355 4.96 20.46 1.51
C ARG A 355 6.32 19.87 1.94
N PHE A 356 7.26 19.76 1.01
CA PHE A 356 8.58 19.16 1.18
C PHE A 356 8.57 17.69 1.63
N ALA A 357 7.44 17.00 1.54
CA ALA A 357 7.40 15.58 1.84
C ALA A 357 8.15 14.73 0.79
N GLN A 358 8.42 13.49 1.16
CA GLN A 358 9.23 12.55 0.40
C GLN A 358 8.41 11.30 0.09
N PRO A 359 7.50 11.33 -0.91
CA PRO A 359 6.53 10.27 -1.15
C PRO A 359 7.13 8.88 -1.33
N GLY A 360 8.35 8.84 -1.81
CA GLY A 360 9.05 7.60 -2.07
C GLY A 360 10.05 7.16 -1.02
N ASN A 361 10.16 7.89 0.06
CA ASN A 361 11.04 7.53 1.14
C ASN A 361 10.28 6.66 2.15
N ILE A 362 10.58 5.37 2.16
CA ILE A 362 10.17 4.45 3.23
C ILE A 362 11.26 4.53 4.28
N ALA A 363 11.14 5.49 5.18
CA ALA A 363 12.19 5.75 6.14
C ALA A 363 11.89 5.11 7.49
N ASN A 364 12.12 3.81 7.60
CA ASN A 364 12.27 3.15 8.91
C ASN A 364 11.27 3.56 10.01
N ILE A 365 11.65 3.48 11.29
CA ILE A 365 10.78 3.78 12.44
C ILE A 365 10.31 5.24 12.51
N PHE A 366 11.04 6.18 11.92
CA PHE A 366 10.63 7.58 11.80
C PHE A 366 10.13 7.86 10.38
N GLU A 367 8.83 7.75 10.18
CA GLU A 367 8.15 8.14 8.94
C GLU A 367 7.06 9.19 9.25
N PRO A 368 7.46 10.44 9.53
CA PRO A 368 6.52 11.51 9.83
C PRO A 368 5.51 11.71 8.70
N GLY A 369 4.26 12.00 9.06
CA GLY A 369 3.18 12.18 8.09
C GLY A 369 2.53 10.88 7.60
N ALA A 370 2.92 9.72 8.19
CA ALA A 370 2.33 8.42 7.85
C ALA A 370 1.29 7.93 8.87
N GLU A 371 1.14 8.60 10.01
CA GLU A 371 0.30 8.17 11.14
C GLU A 371 -1.14 8.65 11.10
N GLY A 372 -1.62 9.15 9.98
CA GLY A 372 -2.96 9.71 9.82
C GLY A 372 -4.11 8.78 10.16
N PRO A 373 -5.35 9.17 9.89
CA PRO A 373 -6.48 8.27 10.06
C PRO A 373 -6.33 7.10 9.09
N ILE A 374 -6.30 5.87 9.64
CA ILE A 374 -6.18 4.61 8.88
C ILE A 374 -7.38 3.67 9.09
N TRP A 375 -8.41 4.16 9.76
CA TRP A 375 -9.69 3.46 9.99
C TRP A 375 -10.72 3.81 8.92
N TRP A 376 -11.45 2.82 8.48
CA TRP A 376 -12.40 2.94 7.38
C TRP A 376 -13.69 3.65 7.80
N GLY A 377 -14.22 3.32 8.98
CA GLY A 377 -15.39 3.99 9.56
C GLY A 377 -15.01 5.26 10.32
N ASN A 378 -16.00 5.97 10.84
CA ASN A 378 -15.76 7.12 11.71
C ASN A 378 -15.23 6.65 13.08
N TYR A 379 -14.14 7.23 13.53
CA TYR A 379 -13.54 6.98 14.84
C TYR A 379 -13.19 8.30 15.52
N ASN A 380 -13.53 8.40 16.81
CA ASN A 380 -13.17 9.55 17.64
C ASN A 380 -11.80 9.33 18.29
N ASP A 381 -10.77 9.94 17.72
CA ASP A 381 -9.40 9.85 18.21
C ASP A 381 -9.18 10.69 19.48
N LYS A 382 -9.75 10.23 20.59
CA LYS A 382 -9.67 10.89 21.89
C LYS A 382 -8.24 10.92 22.44
N VAL A 383 -7.45 9.89 22.18
CA VAL A 383 -6.08 9.77 22.71
C VAL A 383 -5.19 10.88 22.18
N ARG A 384 -5.30 11.22 20.89
CA ARG A 384 -4.55 12.31 20.27
C ARG A 384 -5.30 13.64 20.23
N GLY A 385 -6.59 13.66 20.63
CA GLY A 385 -7.43 14.86 20.63
C GLY A 385 -7.77 15.37 19.22
N ARG A 386 -7.80 14.48 18.20
CA ARG A 386 -8.00 14.86 16.78
C ARG A 386 -9.47 14.82 16.33
N GLY A 387 -10.40 14.48 17.24
CA GLY A 387 -11.82 14.42 16.94
C GLY A 387 -12.25 13.21 16.11
N VAL A 388 -13.38 13.32 15.43
CA VAL A 388 -13.97 12.23 14.62
C VAL A 388 -13.51 12.34 13.19
N THR A 389 -12.89 11.27 12.68
CA THR A 389 -12.45 11.16 11.28
C THR A 389 -12.66 9.75 10.77
N GLY A 390 -12.52 9.54 9.45
CA GLY A 390 -12.53 8.22 8.80
C GLY A 390 -12.23 8.35 7.32
N LEU A 391 -11.62 7.32 6.75
CA LEU A 391 -11.20 7.31 5.34
C LEU A 391 -12.37 7.51 4.36
N LEU A 392 -13.58 7.11 4.75
CA LEU A 392 -14.76 7.18 3.88
C LEU A 392 -15.68 8.37 4.17
N GLN A 393 -15.26 9.31 5.03
CA GLN A 393 -16.13 10.41 5.44
C GLN A 393 -16.57 11.29 4.24
N ARG A 394 -15.64 11.62 3.34
CA ARG A 394 -15.90 12.49 2.18
C ARG A 394 -16.73 11.77 1.13
N CYS A 395 -16.38 10.55 0.75
CA CYS A 395 -17.13 9.81 -0.26
C CYS A 395 -18.56 9.43 0.18
N ARG A 396 -18.79 9.28 1.51
CA ARG A 396 -20.15 9.07 2.03
C ARG A 396 -21.03 10.32 1.87
N ALA A 397 -20.43 11.52 2.01
CA ALA A 397 -21.17 12.77 1.83
C ALA A 397 -21.63 12.99 0.39
N THR A 398 -21.02 12.32 -0.59
CA THR A 398 -21.28 12.47 -2.02
C THR A 398 -21.76 11.17 -2.71
N ASP A 399 -22.01 10.11 -1.93
CA ASP A 399 -22.45 8.79 -2.41
C ASP A 399 -21.49 8.18 -3.46
N THR A 400 -20.19 8.45 -3.31
CA THR A 400 -19.15 7.95 -4.23
C THR A 400 -18.23 6.89 -3.59
N CYS A 401 -18.62 6.29 -2.46
CA CYS A 401 -17.80 5.30 -1.78
C CYS A 401 -17.72 3.98 -2.57
N PRO A 402 -16.51 3.50 -2.88
CA PRO A 402 -16.34 2.22 -3.58
C PRO A 402 -16.58 1.01 -2.65
N LYS A 403 -16.73 -0.17 -3.22
CA LYS A 403 -16.57 -1.45 -2.52
C LYS A 403 -15.07 -1.70 -2.31
N ILE A 404 -14.67 -2.05 -1.07
CA ILE A 404 -13.25 -2.01 -0.68
C ILE A 404 -12.78 -3.36 -0.14
N PHE A 405 -11.61 -3.81 -0.61
CA PHE A 405 -10.82 -4.84 0.04
C PHE A 405 -9.59 -4.23 0.68
N ASP A 406 -9.54 -4.19 2.02
CA ASP A 406 -8.41 -3.80 2.83
C ASP A 406 -7.54 -5.04 3.07
N ASP A 407 -6.54 -5.25 2.21
CA ASP A 407 -5.73 -6.46 2.10
C ASP A 407 -4.30 -6.19 2.57
N PHE A 408 -3.82 -6.88 3.61
CA PHE A 408 -2.47 -6.69 4.12
C PHE A 408 -1.91 -7.93 4.84
N GLY A 409 -0.59 -7.99 5.00
CA GLY A 409 0.14 -9.08 5.65
C GLY A 409 0.82 -8.67 6.95
N GLY A 410 1.73 -9.49 7.41
CA GLY A 410 2.42 -9.35 8.69
C GLY A 410 3.13 -8.01 8.88
N PRO A 411 4.04 -7.58 7.98
CA PRO A 411 4.78 -6.33 8.12
C PRO A 411 3.91 -5.07 8.12
N GLU A 412 2.65 -5.14 7.64
CA GLU A 412 1.73 -4.01 7.76
C GLU A 412 1.34 -3.76 9.22
N ILE A 413 1.33 -4.78 10.07
CA ILE A 413 1.19 -4.63 11.52
C ILE A 413 2.54 -4.24 12.15
N TRP A 414 3.58 -5.00 11.87
CA TRP A 414 4.86 -4.90 12.58
C TRP A 414 5.70 -3.69 12.18
N TYR A 415 5.80 -3.41 10.90
CA TYR A 415 6.54 -2.27 10.36
C TYR A 415 5.65 -1.03 10.20
N SER A 416 4.46 -1.19 9.61
CA SER A 416 3.59 -0.07 9.19
C SER A 416 2.49 0.29 10.19
N ARG A 417 2.44 -0.29 11.41
CA ARG A 417 1.53 0.05 12.52
C ARG A 417 0.03 -0.12 12.17
N GLY A 418 -0.28 -0.97 11.17
CA GLY A 418 -1.63 -1.13 10.61
C GLY A 418 -2.69 -1.61 11.60
N SER A 419 -2.29 -2.28 12.70
CA SER A 419 -3.21 -2.72 13.75
C SER A 419 -3.92 -1.57 14.47
N VAL A 420 -3.39 -0.34 14.41
CA VAL A 420 -4.07 0.86 14.93
C VAL A 420 -5.36 1.14 14.15
N GLY A 421 -5.44 0.76 12.86
CA GLY A 421 -6.67 0.79 12.07
C GLY A 421 -7.72 -0.26 12.48
N ILE A 422 -7.38 -1.17 13.40
CA ILE A 422 -8.27 -2.19 13.97
C ILE A 422 -8.63 -1.84 15.41
N ALA A 423 -7.63 -1.46 16.22
CA ALA A 423 -7.72 -1.29 17.66
C ALA A 423 -7.79 0.18 18.12
N GLY A 424 -7.86 1.13 17.19
CA GLY A 424 -7.82 2.56 17.51
C GLY A 424 -6.53 3.00 18.18
N THR A 425 -6.44 4.27 18.52
CA THR A 425 -5.27 4.85 19.18
C THR A 425 -5.16 4.49 20.67
N SER A 426 -6.20 3.92 21.27
CA SER A 426 -6.13 3.33 22.62
C SER A 426 -5.44 1.96 22.61
N GLY A 427 -5.34 1.28 21.44
CA GLY A 427 -4.89 -0.10 21.29
C GLY A 427 -5.85 -1.15 21.84
N LYS A 428 -7.08 -0.76 22.19
CA LYS A 428 -8.10 -1.62 22.86
C LYS A 428 -9.52 -1.44 22.29
N ASP A 429 -9.70 -0.52 21.35
CA ASP A 429 -11.01 -0.27 20.74
C ASP A 429 -11.37 -1.38 19.75
N THR A 430 -12.65 -1.59 19.54
CA THR A 430 -13.17 -2.40 18.44
C THR A 430 -13.72 -1.47 17.37
N LEU A 431 -13.07 -1.41 16.22
CA LEU A 431 -13.49 -0.54 15.13
C LEU A 431 -14.31 -1.34 14.12
N PRO A 432 -15.62 -1.09 13.98
CA PRO A 432 -16.44 -1.79 13.02
C PRO A 432 -16.04 -1.44 11.57
N LEU A 433 -16.10 -2.42 10.69
CA LEU A 433 -15.93 -2.17 9.27
C LEU A 433 -17.26 -1.75 8.64
N PRO A 434 -17.29 -0.70 7.81
CA PRO A 434 -18.45 -0.36 7.01
C PRO A 434 -18.90 -1.49 6.09
N GLY A 435 -20.18 -1.58 5.77
CA GLY A 435 -20.77 -2.66 4.94
C GLY A 435 -20.13 -2.81 3.55
N ASN A 436 -19.58 -1.72 3.01
CA ASN A 436 -18.85 -1.71 1.75
C ASN A 436 -17.34 -2.04 1.88
N VAL A 437 -16.86 -2.47 3.05
CA VAL A 437 -15.46 -2.82 3.30
C VAL A 437 -15.34 -4.28 3.74
N ARG A 438 -14.38 -5.00 3.20
CA ARG A 438 -13.92 -6.30 3.70
C ARG A 438 -12.43 -6.20 3.99
N ARG A 439 -12.01 -6.81 5.11
CA ARG A 439 -10.60 -6.82 5.53
C ARG A 439 -10.05 -8.24 5.50
N TYR A 440 -8.92 -8.40 4.84
CA TYR A 440 -8.21 -9.67 4.74
C TYR A 440 -6.77 -9.48 5.20
N TYR A 441 -6.44 -10.12 6.32
CA TYR A 441 -5.09 -10.17 6.86
C TYR A 441 -4.46 -11.50 6.51
N HIS A 442 -3.39 -11.49 5.74
CA HIS A 442 -2.64 -12.70 5.41
C HIS A 442 -1.70 -13.04 6.57
N ALA A 443 -2.09 -14.05 7.34
CA ALA A 443 -1.39 -14.44 8.57
C ALA A 443 0.03 -14.94 8.29
N SER A 444 0.98 -14.54 9.15
CA SER A 444 2.38 -15.03 9.12
C SER A 444 3.08 -14.90 7.78
N THR A 445 2.86 -13.78 7.06
CA THR A 445 3.44 -13.57 5.72
C THR A 445 4.40 -12.39 5.70
N ASP A 446 5.24 -12.36 4.67
CA ASP A 446 6.08 -11.21 4.30
C ASP A 446 5.26 -10.09 3.63
N HIS A 447 5.87 -8.91 3.44
CA HIS A 447 5.27 -7.78 2.68
C HIS A 447 5.06 -8.17 1.22
N GLY A 448 3.85 -8.45 0.86
CA GLY A 448 3.52 -8.94 -0.48
C GLY A 448 3.52 -10.46 -0.63
N GLY A 449 3.93 -11.18 0.40
CA GLY A 449 4.04 -12.64 0.44
C GLY A 449 5.42 -13.16 -0.01
N GLY A 450 5.79 -14.30 0.53
CA GLY A 450 7.01 -15.03 0.13
C GLY A 450 6.88 -15.72 -1.22
N GLY A 451 7.96 -16.34 -1.64
CA GLY A 451 8.06 -17.02 -2.95
C GLY A 451 7.28 -18.33 -3.07
N GLY A 452 6.66 -18.80 -2.00
CA GLY A 452 5.96 -20.09 -1.97
C GLY A 452 6.92 -21.28 -1.96
N GLY A 453 6.38 -22.43 -2.31
CA GLY A 453 7.11 -23.70 -2.31
C GLY A 453 7.01 -24.45 -1.00
N PHE A 454 7.35 -25.75 -1.05
CA PHE A 454 7.23 -26.65 0.10
C PHE A 454 8.62 -27.18 0.49
N ALA A 455 9.52 -26.25 0.86
CA ALA A 455 10.87 -26.59 1.32
C ALA A 455 11.03 -26.24 2.81
N VAL A 456 11.61 -27.18 3.58
CA VAL A 456 11.86 -26.95 5.02
C VAL A 456 12.98 -25.92 5.22
N ALA A 457 14.06 -25.99 4.45
CA ALA A 457 15.16 -25.03 4.54
C ALA A 457 14.88 -23.80 3.69
N GLN A 458 15.16 -22.62 4.27
CA GLN A 458 15.06 -21.33 3.59
C GLN A 458 16.39 -20.57 3.66
N PRO A 459 16.74 -19.76 2.64
CA PRO A 459 17.98 -19.00 2.66
C PRO A 459 17.96 -17.91 3.76
N PRO A 460 19.15 -17.59 4.32
CA PRO A 460 19.27 -16.48 5.26
C PRO A 460 18.94 -15.15 4.57
N GLN A 461 18.48 -14.18 5.35
CA GLN A 461 18.18 -12.84 4.89
C GLN A 461 19.26 -11.86 5.36
N ALA A 462 19.95 -11.23 4.41
CA ALA A 462 21.06 -10.34 4.72
C ALA A 462 20.65 -9.17 5.63
N GLY A 463 21.38 -8.95 6.72
CA GLY A 463 21.14 -7.89 7.68
C GLY A 463 20.02 -8.13 8.68
N LEU A 464 19.33 -9.27 8.61
CA LEU A 464 18.25 -9.68 9.50
C LEU A 464 18.59 -10.94 10.28
N MET A 465 17.86 -11.20 11.37
CA MET A 465 18.15 -12.31 12.29
C MET A 465 17.61 -13.66 11.81
N LEU A 466 16.51 -13.67 11.05
CA LEU A 466 15.83 -14.89 10.62
C LEU A 466 15.98 -15.12 9.12
N ALA A 467 15.75 -16.37 8.67
CA ALA A 467 15.70 -16.74 7.26
C ALA A 467 14.50 -16.13 6.54
N ASN A 468 14.50 -16.17 5.20
CA ASN A 468 13.40 -15.68 4.38
C ASN A 468 12.09 -16.42 4.69
N ASN A 469 11.00 -15.69 4.82
CA ASN A 469 9.66 -16.26 4.96
C ASN A 469 9.11 -16.66 3.59
N PRO A 470 8.86 -17.96 3.31
CA PRO A 470 8.32 -18.39 2.03
C PRO A 470 6.80 -18.29 1.92
N ASN A 471 6.08 -17.97 2.99
CA ASN A 471 4.61 -18.02 3.03
C ASN A 471 3.98 -17.08 1.99
N PRO A 472 3.26 -17.60 0.94
CA PRO A 472 2.80 -16.80 -0.19
C PRO A 472 1.45 -16.13 0.10
N GLN A 473 1.14 -15.10 -0.70
CA GLN A 473 -0.15 -14.41 -0.71
C GLN A 473 -0.79 -14.40 -2.11
N VAL A 474 -0.03 -14.71 -3.15
CA VAL A 474 -0.43 -14.49 -4.54
C VAL A 474 -1.70 -15.26 -4.91
N GLU A 475 -1.81 -16.51 -4.52
CA GLU A 475 -2.94 -17.37 -4.85
C GLU A 475 -4.24 -16.87 -4.21
N THR A 476 -4.19 -16.52 -2.93
CA THR A 476 -5.33 -15.96 -2.21
C THR A 476 -5.76 -14.62 -2.81
N ARG A 477 -4.81 -13.76 -3.16
CA ARG A 477 -5.11 -12.46 -3.79
C ARG A 477 -5.78 -12.60 -5.14
N ARG A 478 -5.41 -13.59 -5.93
CA ARG A 478 -6.11 -13.90 -7.21
C ARG A 478 -7.57 -14.24 -6.96
N ALA A 479 -7.86 -15.11 -6.01
CA ALA A 479 -9.23 -15.45 -5.63
C ALA A 479 -10.01 -14.25 -5.09
N LEU A 480 -9.39 -13.43 -4.25
CA LEU A 480 -9.98 -12.20 -3.73
C LEU A 480 -10.24 -11.18 -4.84
N PHE A 481 -9.33 -11.02 -5.81
CA PHE A 481 -9.56 -10.11 -6.93
C PHE A 481 -10.78 -10.51 -7.76
N VAL A 482 -10.94 -11.80 -8.07
CA VAL A 482 -12.14 -12.33 -8.72
C VAL A 482 -13.38 -12.03 -7.88
N ALA A 483 -13.31 -12.22 -6.56
CA ALA A 483 -14.42 -11.93 -5.66
C ALA A 483 -14.76 -10.43 -5.61
N LEU A 484 -13.78 -9.51 -5.70
CA LEU A 484 -14.03 -8.07 -5.78
C LEU A 484 -14.71 -7.70 -7.10
N VAL A 485 -14.23 -8.23 -8.22
CA VAL A 485 -14.87 -8.01 -9.53
C VAL A 485 -16.33 -8.49 -9.50
N ASP A 486 -16.58 -9.69 -8.97
CA ASP A 486 -17.94 -10.23 -8.82
C ASP A 486 -18.82 -9.36 -7.90
N TRP A 487 -18.23 -8.84 -6.81
CA TRP A 487 -18.97 -7.95 -5.91
C TRP A 487 -19.32 -6.62 -6.58
N VAL A 488 -18.37 -6.01 -7.31
CA VAL A 488 -18.60 -4.76 -8.03
C VAL A 488 -19.62 -4.93 -9.15
N THR A 489 -19.43 -5.93 -10.01
CA THR A 489 -20.20 -6.05 -11.27
C THR A 489 -21.53 -6.81 -11.13
N LYS A 490 -21.63 -7.74 -10.16
CA LYS A 490 -22.78 -8.66 -10.00
C LYS A 490 -23.46 -8.54 -8.63
N GLY A 491 -22.90 -7.74 -7.70
CA GLY A 491 -23.40 -7.65 -6.32
C GLY A 491 -23.17 -8.90 -5.47
N LYS A 492 -22.42 -9.91 -5.98
CA LYS A 492 -22.17 -11.16 -5.26
C LYS A 492 -21.25 -10.91 -4.08
N GLN A 493 -21.75 -11.18 -2.86
CA GLN A 493 -20.97 -10.96 -1.64
C GLN A 493 -19.65 -11.75 -1.63
N PRO A 494 -18.53 -11.09 -1.26
CA PRO A 494 -17.24 -11.78 -1.12
C PRO A 494 -17.20 -12.63 0.15
N PRO A 495 -16.15 -13.44 0.36
CA PRO A 495 -15.89 -14.09 1.63
C PRO A 495 -15.95 -13.12 2.81
N LYS A 496 -16.35 -13.60 4.01
CA LYS A 496 -16.34 -12.78 5.23
C LYS A 496 -14.91 -12.30 5.54
N SER A 497 -14.79 -11.12 6.16
CA SER A 497 -13.51 -10.56 6.61
C SER A 497 -12.79 -11.51 7.57
N GLN A 498 -11.47 -11.67 7.38
CA GLN A 498 -10.61 -12.48 8.25
C GLN A 498 -9.38 -11.67 8.67
N TYR A 499 -9.30 -11.31 9.94
CA TYR A 499 -8.21 -10.52 10.52
C TYR A 499 -8.21 -10.65 12.05
N PRO A 500 -7.09 -10.40 12.75
CA PRO A 500 -7.04 -10.45 14.21
C PRO A 500 -7.87 -9.31 14.83
N ARG A 501 -8.55 -9.60 15.96
CA ARG A 501 -9.47 -8.67 16.63
C ARG A 501 -9.22 -8.59 18.12
N ILE A 502 -9.58 -7.47 18.73
CA ILE A 502 -9.51 -7.29 20.20
C ILE A 502 -10.59 -8.11 20.91
N ASN A 503 -11.82 -8.10 20.38
CA ASN A 503 -12.98 -8.70 21.05
C ASN A 503 -12.96 -10.24 21.10
N ASP A 504 -12.24 -10.90 20.19
CA ASP A 504 -12.06 -12.36 20.21
C ASP A 504 -10.70 -12.79 20.81
N GLY A 505 -9.90 -11.82 21.28
CA GLY A 505 -8.61 -12.08 21.91
C GLY A 505 -7.51 -12.53 20.96
N THR A 506 -7.67 -12.34 19.66
CA THR A 506 -6.66 -12.69 18.64
C THR A 506 -5.72 -11.52 18.29
N LEU A 507 -6.09 -10.28 18.64
CA LEU A 507 -5.21 -9.10 18.60
C LEU A 507 -4.86 -8.70 20.03
N VAL A 508 -3.58 -8.76 20.38
CA VAL A 508 -3.08 -8.65 21.77
C VAL A 508 -1.87 -7.70 21.85
N ALA A 509 -1.37 -7.42 23.05
CA ALA A 509 -0.13 -6.64 23.19
C ALA A 509 1.04 -7.33 22.47
N SER A 510 1.88 -6.54 21.81
CA SER A 510 3.00 -7.00 20.98
C SER A 510 4.23 -7.43 21.80
N ASN A 511 4.05 -8.45 22.63
CA ASN A 511 5.13 -9.08 23.40
C ASN A 511 4.93 -10.60 23.48
N ALA A 512 6.01 -11.33 23.74
CA ALA A 512 6.05 -12.79 23.73
C ALA A 512 4.96 -13.41 24.61
N ARG A 513 4.77 -12.89 25.83
CA ARG A 513 3.79 -13.42 26.78
C ARG A 513 2.34 -13.26 26.30
N ALA A 514 1.98 -12.08 25.86
CA ALA A 514 0.60 -11.79 25.42
C ALA A 514 0.26 -12.51 24.12
N MET A 515 1.22 -12.60 23.20
CA MET A 515 1.07 -13.30 21.93
C MET A 515 1.00 -14.83 22.10
N GLY A 516 1.52 -15.37 23.20
CA GLY A 516 1.66 -16.82 23.39
C GLY A 516 2.86 -17.40 22.64
N TRP A 517 3.93 -16.60 22.43
CA TRP A 517 5.12 -17.01 21.68
C TRP A 517 5.81 -18.20 22.36
N PRO A 518 6.06 -19.32 21.66
CA PRO A 518 6.76 -20.48 22.20
C PRO A 518 8.25 -20.18 22.43
N ASN A 519 8.83 -20.87 23.41
CA ASN A 519 10.27 -20.75 23.68
C ASN A 519 11.08 -21.57 22.66
N ILE A 520 11.30 -21.00 21.47
CA ILE A 520 12.04 -21.64 20.39
C ILE A 520 13.54 -21.46 20.64
N PRO A 521 14.34 -22.55 20.77
CA PRO A 521 15.76 -22.46 21.07
C PRO A 521 16.54 -21.66 20.01
N GLY A 522 17.31 -20.68 20.47
CA GLY A 522 18.16 -19.84 19.62
C GLY A 522 17.43 -18.81 18.76
N ALA A 523 16.09 -18.74 18.83
CA ALA A 523 15.32 -17.74 18.09
C ALA A 523 15.12 -16.44 18.90
N PRO A 524 15.04 -15.28 18.23
CA PRO A 524 14.66 -14.03 18.89
C PRO A 524 13.19 -14.10 19.35
N THR A 525 12.85 -13.27 20.35
CA THR A 525 11.46 -13.06 20.78
C THR A 525 10.87 -11.82 20.11
N PRO A 526 9.54 -11.70 20.05
CA PRO A 526 8.87 -10.51 19.48
C PRO A 526 8.95 -9.27 20.37
N ASP A 527 9.58 -9.37 21.55
CA ASP A 527 9.66 -8.27 22.51
C ASP A 527 10.45 -7.09 21.96
N ASN A 528 9.85 -5.90 21.98
CA ASN A 528 10.43 -4.64 21.50
C ASN A 528 10.80 -4.60 19.98
N VAL A 529 10.29 -5.55 19.19
CA VAL A 529 10.56 -5.59 17.74
C VAL A 529 9.66 -4.63 16.96
N ILE A 530 8.35 -4.61 17.30
CA ILE A 530 7.34 -3.87 16.53
C ILE A 530 7.63 -2.37 16.48
N ASN A 531 7.50 -1.76 15.29
CA ASN A 531 7.47 -0.31 15.16
C ASN A 531 6.16 0.23 15.72
N VAL A 532 6.22 0.96 16.82
CA VAL A 532 5.03 1.58 17.42
C VAL A 532 4.61 2.83 16.65
N LEU A 533 3.31 3.15 16.70
CA LEU A 533 2.83 4.43 16.17
C LEU A 533 3.25 5.57 17.09
N MET A 534 3.78 6.64 16.51
CA MET A 534 4.17 7.85 17.24
C MET A 534 3.22 8.99 16.91
N ASP A 535 2.75 9.70 17.95
CA ASP A 535 1.99 10.93 17.81
C ASP A 535 2.97 12.11 17.78
N TYR A 536 3.15 12.72 16.61
CA TYR A 536 4.08 13.81 16.38
C TYR A 536 3.42 15.18 16.51
N ASP A 537 4.22 16.18 16.86
CA ASP A 537 3.89 17.60 16.73
C ASP A 537 4.49 18.17 15.45
N TYR A 538 3.69 18.31 14.41
CA TYR A 538 4.12 18.89 13.14
C TYR A 538 4.04 20.42 13.10
N GLY A 539 3.49 21.05 14.15
CA GLY A 539 3.22 22.50 14.18
C GLY A 539 1.81 22.87 13.68
N PRO A 540 1.49 24.19 13.71
CA PRO A 540 0.13 24.69 13.50
C PRO A 540 -0.38 24.57 12.07
N ASP A 541 0.49 24.51 11.08
CA ASP A 541 0.11 24.53 9.65
C ASP A 541 -0.13 23.12 9.08
N PHE A 542 -0.08 22.10 9.95
CA PHE A 542 -0.34 20.72 9.56
C PHE A 542 -1.79 20.30 9.84
N ARG A 543 -2.46 19.80 8.82
CA ARG A 543 -3.84 19.31 8.91
C ARG A 543 -3.85 17.79 9.17
N TYR A 544 -3.93 17.40 10.44
CA TYR A 544 -3.82 16.00 10.89
C TYR A 544 -4.89 15.09 10.32
N ASN A 545 -6.12 15.58 10.14
CA ASN A 545 -7.25 14.78 9.66
C ASN A 545 -7.20 14.53 8.15
N ASP A 546 -6.51 15.38 7.41
CA ASP A 546 -6.32 15.28 5.96
C ASP A 546 -4.93 14.77 5.57
N GLN A 547 -4.02 14.61 6.53
CA GLN A 547 -2.61 14.30 6.26
C GLN A 547 -2.00 15.23 5.21
N SER A 548 -2.11 16.53 5.44
CA SER A 548 -1.77 17.57 4.46
C SER A 548 -1.24 18.84 5.14
N GLY A 549 -0.79 19.80 4.35
CA GLY A 549 -0.30 21.09 4.83
C GLY A 549 1.22 21.11 4.97
N VAL A 550 1.71 21.84 5.98
CA VAL A 550 3.14 22.13 6.15
C VAL A 550 3.62 21.68 7.52
N MET A 551 4.69 20.90 7.54
CA MET A 551 5.40 20.59 8.79
C MET A 551 6.33 21.76 9.13
N THR A 552 6.00 22.53 10.18
CA THR A 552 6.82 23.64 10.65
C THR A 552 7.74 23.25 11.80
N ASN A 553 7.40 22.23 12.58
CA ASN A 553 8.29 21.64 13.57
C ASN A 553 9.12 20.52 12.91
N VAL A 554 10.45 20.76 12.76
CA VAL A 554 11.37 19.86 12.07
C VAL A 554 12.65 19.70 12.91
N VAL A 555 13.03 18.54 13.41
CA VAL A 555 12.31 17.22 13.36
C VAL A 555 11.11 17.29 14.30
N PRO A 556 9.96 16.71 13.91
CA PRO A 556 8.77 16.84 14.73
C PRO A 556 8.94 16.12 16.09
N PRO A 557 8.67 16.79 17.22
CA PRO A 557 8.73 16.17 18.53
C PRO A 557 7.70 15.04 18.66
N ILE A 558 8.07 13.95 19.35
CA ILE A 558 7.17 12.87 19.73
C ILE A 558 6.41 13.29 20.97
N LYS A 559 5.08 13.46 20.87
CA LYS A 559 4.20 13.79 22.00
C LYS A 559 3.93 12.55 22.87
N ARG A 560 3.75 11.40 22.24
CA ARG A 560 3.46 10.11 22.90
C ARG A 560 3.68 8.94 21.95
N VAL A 561 3.80 7.76 22.55
CA VAL A 561 3.78 6.47 21.85
C VAL A 561 2.36 5.91 21.93
N ILE A 562 1.84 5.46 20.79
CA ILE A 562 0.51 4.85 20.67
C ILE A 562 0.66 3.32 20.75
N PRO A 563 -0.14 2.63 21.59
CA PRO A 563 -0.12 1.18 21.64
C PRO A 563 -0.41 0.56 20.26
N THR A 564 0.46 -0.35 19.84
CA THR A 564 0.37 -1.02 18.55
C THR A 564 0.30 -2.53 18.80
N PRO A 565 -0.91 -3.13 18.89
CA PRO A 565 -1.07 -4.54 19.17
C PRO A 565 -0.67 -5.42 17.98
N ALA A 566 -0.36 -6.71 18.26
CA ALA A 566 0.01 -7.71 17.27
C ALA A 566 -0.89 -8.95 17.35
N SER A 567 -0.85 -9.80 16.33
CA SER A 567 -1.63 -11.04 16.28
C SER A 567 -1.11 -12.06 17.28
N LYS A 568 -2.04 -12.80 17.93
CA LYS A 568 -1.74 -13.95 18.77
C LYS A 568 -1.26 -15.12 17.90
N VAL A 569 -0.37 -15.96 18.46
CA VAL A 569 0.18 -17.15 17.77
C VAL A 569 -0.23 -18.44 18.45
N ASP A 570 -0.11 -19.55 17.71
CA ASP A 570 -0.30 -20.91 18.20
C ASP A 570 0.97 -21.48 18.87
N GLU A 571 0.93 -22.78 19.23
CA GLU A 571 2.03 -23.51 19.84
C GLU A 571 3.30 -23.61 18.95
N ASP A 572 3.15 -23.39 17.67
CA ASP A 572 4.23 -23.35 16.68
C ASP A 572 4.79 -21.95 16.45
N GLY A 573 4.19 -20.92 17.04
CA GLY A 573 4.54 -19.53 16.79
C GLY A 573 3.93 -18.94 15.50
N ASN A 574 2.97 -19.62 14.88
CA ASN A 574 2.25 -19.15 13.71
C ASN A 574 0.98 -18.39 14.11
N GLU A 575 0.63 -17.34 13.40
CA GLU A 575 -0.55 -16.52 13.72
C GLU A 575 -1.85 -17.31 13.58
N ILE A 576 -2.74 -17.17 14.57
CA ILE A 576 -3.99 -17.94 14.64
C ILE A 576 -5.13 -17.30 13.85
N ALA A 577 -5.10 -15.99 13.64
CA ALA A 577 -6.16 -15.22 12.98
C ALA A 577 -5.71 -14.69 11.61
N GLY A 578 -6.67 -14.50 10.71
CA GLY A 578 -6.44 -14.04 9.34
C GLY A 578 -6.64 -15.13 8.30
N VAL A 579 -6.42 -14.79 7.05
CA VAL A 579 -6.45 -15.73 5.94
C VAL A 579 -5.16 -16.52 5.93
N LYS A 580 -5.24 -17.84 5.95
CA LYS A 580 -4.10 -18.74 6.00
C LYS A 580 -3.86 -19.38 4.63
N SER A 581 -2.64 -19.28 4.12
CA SER A 581 -2.24 -20.01 2.91
C SER A 581 -2.25 -21.52 3.13
N VAL A 582 -2.16 -22.30 2.05
CA VAL A 582 -2.01 -23.75 2.11
C VAL A 582 -0.73 -24.12 2.88
N LEU A 583 0.37 -23.37 2.66
CA LEU A 583 1.66 -23.61 3.32
C LEU A 583 1.58 -23.35 4.83
N LEU A 584 0.87 -22.30 5.27
CA LEU A 584 0.69 -21.99 6.70
C LEU A 584 -0.19 -23.04 7.41
N GLN A 585 -1.14 -23.67 6.73
CA GLN A 585 -2.02 -24.69 7.29
C GLN A 585 -1.36 -26.09 7.28
N ALA A 586 -0.35 -26.30 6.44
CA ALA A 586 0.53 -27.46 6.47
C ALA A 586 1.98 -27.03 6.73
N PRO A 587 2.29 -26.49 7.95
CA PRO A 587 3.52 -25.74 8.17
C PRO A 587 4.76 -26.60 8.21
N LEU A 588 5.85 -26.07 7.68
CA LEU A 588 7.19 -26.67 7.73
C LEU A 588 8.12 -25.94 8.74
N GLY A 589 7.60 -24.93 9.42
CA GLY A 589 8.28 -24.13 10.41
C GLY A 589 7.38 -23.08 11.02
N THR A 590 7.96 -22.20 11.81
CA THR A 590 7.35 -20.96 12.29
C THR A 590 7.56 -19.89 11.22
N TYR A 591 6.47 -19.32 10.72
CA TYR A 591 6.46 -18.18 9.82
C TYR A 591 6.14 -16.94 10.64
N THR A 592 7.13 -16.08 10.87
CA THR A 592 6.90 -14.84 11.63
C THR A 592 6.33 -13.78 10.72
N SER A 593 5.69 -12.77 11.32
CA SER A 593 5.25 -11.54 10.62
C SER A 593 6.27 -10.40 10.74
N TRP A 594 7.45 -10.70 11.28
CA TRP A 594 8.52 -9.77 11.64
C TRP A 594 9.89 -10.42 11.47
N ASN A 595 10.94 -9.58 11.33
CA ASN A 595 12.33 -10.05 11.28
C ASN A 595 13.27 -8.95 11.79
N PRO A 596 13.86 -9.08 12.99
CA PRO A 596 14.66 -8.01 13.58
C PRO A 596 15.95 -7.76 12.80
N VAL A 597 16.37 -6.50 12.78
CA VAL A 597 17.70 -6.09 12.27
C VAL A 597 18.79 -6.73 13.11
N ALA A 598 19.76 -7.36 12.45
CA ALA A 598 20.84 -8.10 13.12
C ALA A 598 21.94 -7.19 13.70
N SER A 599 22.15 -6.00 13.14
CA SER A 599 23.22 -5.08 13.58
C SER A 599 22.99 -3.64 13.11
N GLY A 600 23.75 -2.69 13.66
CA GLY A 600 23.69 -1.28 13.29
C GLY A 600 22.69 -0.49 14.14
N PRO A 601 22.38 0.76 13.74
CA PRO A 601 21.65 1.72 14.57
C PRO A 601 20.21 1.29 14.90
N LEU A 602 19.64 0.35 14.16
CA LEU A 602 18.29 -0.19 14.36
C LEU A 602 18.31 -1.64 14.86
N GLN A 603 19.44 -2.13 15.39
CA GLN A 603 19.55 -3.51 15.86
C GLN A 603 18.42 -3.89 16.83
N GLY A 604 17.79 -5.02 16.60
CA GLY A 604 16.69 -5.56 17.39
C GLY A 604 15.30 -5.01 17.04
N ASN A 605 15.22 -3.93 16.26
CA ASN A 605 13.92 -3.39 15.79
C ASN A 605 13.45 -4.09 14.51
N GLU A 606 12.16 -3.95 14.21
CA GLU A 606 11.64 -4.22 12.86
C GLU A 606 12.15 -3.12 11.91
N GLY A 607 13.19 -3.42 11.18
CA GLY A 607 13.88 -2.44 10.32
C GLY A 607 13.55 -2.53 8.85
N SER A 608 12.74 -3.50 8.45
CA SER A 608 12.40 -3.73 7.05
C SER A 608 10.95 -4.22 6.90
N LEU A 609 10.53 -4.38 5.65
CA LEU A 609 9.23 -4.97 5.31
C LEU A 609 9.32 -6.51 5.17
N ALA A 610 10.36 -7.12 5.70
CA ALA A 610 10.64 -8.54 5.59
C ALA A 610 10.22 -9.28 6.85
N ALA A 611 9.56 -10.42 6.66
CA ALA A 611 9.20 -11.36 7.69
C ALA A 611 10.20 -12.54 7.75
N GLY A 612 10.21 -13.26 8.85
CA GLY A 612 11.18 -14.31 9.10
C GLY A 612 10.60 -15.72 9.05
N TYR A 613 11.50 -16.69 9.10
CA TYR A 613 11.18 -18.11 9.12
C TYR A 613 12.14 -18.91 10.03
N ILE A 614 11.59 -19.83 10.79
CA ILE A 614 12.35 -20.73 11.68
C ILE A 614 11.89 -22.15 11.37
N PRO A 615 12.69 -22.99 10.71
CA PRO A 615 12.29 -24.33 10.30
C PRO A 615 11.95 -25.22 11.50
N PHE A 616 11.06 -26.18 11.32
CA PHE A 616 10.97 -27.32 12.22
C PHE A 616 12.15 -28.25 12.02
N VAL A 617 12.56 -28.93 13.07
CA VAL A 617 13.49 -30.05 12.96
C VAL A 617 12.81 -31.22 12.25
N MET A 618 13.61 -32.08 11.63
CA MET A 618 13.06 -33.16 10.80
C MET A 618 12.48 -34.30 11.62
N THR A 619 13.18 -34.71 12.69
CA THR A 619 12.85 -35.90 13.46
C THR A 619 12.51 -35.62 14.90
N GLN A 620 11.76 -36.52 15.54
CA GLN A 620 11.48 -36.46 16.98
C GLN A 620 12.79 -36.52 17.81
N ALA A 621 13.77 -37.26 17.38
CA ALA A 621 15.05 -37.34 18.08
C ALA A 621 15.78 -36.01 18.10
N GLU A 622 15.81 -35.28 16.97
CA GLU A 622 16.38 -33.93 16.88
C GLU A 622 15.61 -32.95 17.75
N ARG A 623 14.28 -33.04 17.76
CA ARG A 623 13.42 -32.19 18.60
C ARG A 623 13.75 -32.32 20.08
N LEU A 624 13.84 -33.56 20.56
CA LEU A 624 14.16 -33.85 21.95
C LEU A 624 15.59 -33.41 22.33
N ALA A 625 16.56 -33.63 21.42
CA ALA A 625 17.94 -33.23 21.62
C ALA A 625 18.11 -31.71 21.70
N ASN A 626 17.33 -30.95 20.90
CA ASN A 626 17.35 -29.50 20.84
C ASN A 626 16.42 -28.84 21.87
N HIS A 627 15.61 -29.59 22.64
CA HIS A 627 14.58 -29.08 23.52
C HIS A 627 13.57 -28.15 22.80
N ASP A 628 13.31 -28.40 21.50
CA ASP A 628 12.33 -27.62 20.74
C ASP A 628 10.91 -28.03 21.18
N PRO A 629 10.07 -27.07 21.63
CA PRO A 629 8.69 -27.37 22.04
C PRO A 629 7.79 -27.72 20.83
N ARG A 630 8.17 -27.32 19.61
CA ARG A 630 7.37 -27.52 18.39
C ARG A 630 7.57 -28.95 17.90
N ARG A 631 6.49 -29.56 17.40
CA ARG A 631 6.57 -30.93 16.83
C ARG A 631 7.44 -30.93 15.57
N SER A 632 8.24 -31.98 15.37
CA SER A 632 9.05 -32.20 14.18
C SER A 632 8.19 -32.47 12.93
N VAL A 633 8.78 -32.35 11.75
CA VAL A 633 8.11 -32.63 10.46
C VAL A 633 7.63 -34.09 10.43
N GLU A 634 8.45 -35.03 10.88
CA GLU A 634 8.10 -36.46 11.02
C GLU A 634 6.89 -36.68 11.94
N GLU A 635 6.87 -36.08 13.13
CA GLU A 635 5.75 -36.24 14.09
C GLU A 635 4.44 -35.68 13.57
N ARG A 636 4.50 -34.68 12.66
CA ARG A 636 3.31 -34.04 12.07
C ARG A 636 2.71 -34.84 10.95
N TYR A 637 3.54 -35.32 10.04
CA TYR A 637 3.08 -35.82 8.74
C TYR A 637 3.35 -37.30 8.54
N GLY A 638 4.28 -37.88 9.30
CA GLY A 638 4.67 -39.28 9.23
C GLY A 638 5.48 -39.65 7.99
N SER A 639 5.01 -39.24 6.81
CA SER A 639 5.69 -39.49 5.53
C SER A 639 5.29 -38.45 4.47
N GLN A 640 5.88 -38.50 3.28
CA GLN A 640 5.53 -37.64 2.14
C GLN A 640 4.06 -37.78 1.75
N GLU A 641 3.51 -39.01 1.82
CA GLU A 641 2.07 -39.22 1.50
C GLU A 641 1.17 -38.51 2.47
N GLY A 642 1.49 -38.51 3.78
CA GLY A 642 0.71 -37.79 4.79
C GLY A 642 0.73 -36.29 4.57
N TYR A 643 1.90 -35.73 4.21
CA TYR A 643 2.03 -34.31 3.85
C TYR A 643 1.17 -33.97 2.62
N ASN A 644 1.29 -34.77 1.55
CA ASN A 644 0.54 -34.56 0.31
C ASN A 644 -0.98 -34.64 0.52
N CYS A 645 -1.47 -35.62 1.29
CA CYS A 645 -2.89 -35.75 1.62
C CYS A 645 -3.42 -34.52 2.38
N LEU A 646 -2.65 -34.01 3.35
CA LEU A 646 -3.03 -32.82 4.10
C LEU A 646 -3.08 -31.58 3.18
N VAL A 647 -2.04 -31.34 2.36
CA VAL A 647 -2.00 -30.22 1.41
C VAL A 647 -3.20 -30.28 0.46
N GLN A 648 -3.51 -31.45 -0.09
CA GLN A 648 -4.64 -31.64 -1.00
C GLN A 648 -5.98 -31.29 -0.34
N ARG A 649 -6.20 -31.75 0.90
CA ARG A 649 -7.41 -31.46 1.66
C ARG A 649 -7.55 -29.97 1.95
N ILE A 650 -6.47 -29.32 2.42
CA ILE A 650 -6.46 -27.88 2.69
C ILE A 650 -6.77 -27.09 1.42
N ALA A 651 -6.07 -27.36 0.31
CA ALA A 651 -6.26 -26.65 -0.93
C ALA A 651 -7.70 -26.74 -1.44
N ARG A 652 -8.33 -27.94 -1.39
CA ARG A 652 -9.75 -28.10 -1.73
C ARG A 652 -10.69 -27.32 -0.81
N ASN A 653 -10.37 -27.26 0.50
CA ASN A 653 -11.16 -26.50 1.46
C ASN A 653 -11.10 -25.00 1.16
N GLU A 654 -9.91 -24.45 0.89
CA GLU A 654 -9.75 -23.03 0.55
C GLU A 654 -10.44 -22.65 -0.76
N VAL A 655 -10.59 -23.58 -1.73
CA VAL A 655 -11.43 -23.37 -2.93
C VAL A 655 -12.90 -23.24 -2.54
N ARG A 656 -13.42 -24.13 -1.67
CA ARG A 656 -14.81 -24.04 -1.18
C ARG A 656 -15.08 -22.72 -0.43
N LYS A 657 -14.11 -22.27 0.38
CA LYS A 657 -14.17 -20.98 1.10
C LYS A 657 -13.97 -19.77 0.18
N ARG A 658 -13.60 -19.96 -1.09
CA ARG A 658 -13.33 -18.91 -2.08
C ARG A 658 -12.08 -18.06 -1.77
N PHE A 659 -11.12 -18.62 -1.03
CA PHE A 659 -9.79 -18.02 -0.81
C PHE A 659 -8.72 -18.59 -1.74
N LEU A 660 -9.08 -19.56 -2.58
CA LEU A 660 -8.22 -20.16 -3.57
C LEU A 660 -9.01 -20.44 -4.86
N LEU A 661 -8.39 -20.24 -6.02
CA LEU A 661 -8.93 -20.67 -7.29
C LEU A 661 -8.63 -22.17 -7.53
N GLN A 662 -9.49 -22.87 -8.29
CA GLN A 662 -9.28 -24.29 -8.56
C GLN A 662 -7.92 -24.54 -9.27
N GLU A 663 -7.59 -23.72 -10.27
CA GLU A 663 -6.32 -23.81 -11.01
C GLU A 663 -5.08 -23.64 -10.10
N ASP A 664 -5.18 -22.77 -9.11
CA ASP A 664 -4.10 -22.56 -8.13
C ASP A 664 -4.00 -23.72 -7.12
N ALA A 665 -5.16 -24.27 -6.71
CA ALA A 665 -5.20 -25.47 -5.87
C ALA A 665 -4.52 -26.66 -6.55
N ASP A 666 -4.88 -26.93 -7.81
CA ASP A 666 -4.29 -28.03 -8.60
C ASP A 666 -2.77 -27.85 -8.75
N ARG A 667 -2.32 -26.61 -8.99
CA ARG A 667 -0.89 -26.29 -9.08
C ARG A 667 -0.16 -26.51 -7.75
N LEU A 668 -0.72 -26.07 -6.62
CA LEU A 668 -0.12 -26.25 -5.30
C LEU A 668 -0.06 -27.71 -4.88
N ILE A 669 -1.10 -28.51 -5.17
CA ILE A 669 -1.13 -29.95 -4.93
C ILE A 669 -0.02 -30.65 -5.72
N ALA A 670 0.12 -30.33 -7.00
CA ALA A 670 1.18 -30.89 -7.85
C ALA A 670 2.58 -30.48 -7.36
N GLN A 671 2.74 -29.22 -6.92
CA GLN A 671 4.00 -28.71 -6.37
C GLN A 671 4.38 -29.41 -5.06
N ALA A 672 3.45 -29.65 -4.15
CA ALA A 672 3.70 -30.38 -2.90
C ALA A 672 4.11 -31.83 -3.17
N ALA A 673 3.44 -32.50 -4.11
CA ALA A 673 3.78 -33.87 -4.51
C ALA A 673 5.19 -33.98 -5.13
N ALA A 674 5.65 -32.92 -5.81
CA ALA A 674 6.99 -32.84 -6.39
C ALA A 674 8.08 -32.38 -5.40
N SER A 675 7.72 -31.97 -4.19
CA SER A 675 8.65 -31.44 -3.18
C SER A 675 8.98 -32.53 -2.14
N PRO A 676 10.23 -33.01 -2.04
CA PRO A 676 10.61 -34.08 -1.10
C PRO A 676 10.74 -33.52 0.33
N VAL A 677 9.62 -33.40 1.07
CA VAL A 677 9.59 -32.92 2.45
C VAL A 677 10.01 -34.02 3.42
N LEU A 678 9.56 -35.25 3.18
CA LEU A 678 9.85 -36.44 3.97
C LEU A 678 10.13 -37.64 3.07
N PRO A 679 10.75 -38.73 3.59
CA PRO A 679 10.78 -40.00 2.92
C PRO A 679 9.37 -40.55 2.65
N SER A 680 9.22 -41.32 1.55
CA SER A 680 7.99 -42.04 1.26
C SER A 680 7.84 -43.24 2.18
N ASP A 681 6.70 -43.34 2.85
CA ASP A 681 6.24 -44.50 3.61
C ASP A 681 4.71 -44.56 3.64
N PRO A 682 4.09 -45.20 2.64
CA PRO A 682 2.65 -45.33 2.57
C PRO A 682 2.03 -46.16 3.71
N ASN A 683 2.86 -46.85 4.48
CA ASN A 683 2.42 -47.64 5.63
C ASN A 683 2.48 -46.90 6.96
N ASN A 684 3.07 -45.73 6.99
CA ASN A 684 3.13 -44.90 8.19
C ASN A 684 1.72 -44.61 8.78
N ALA A 685 1.58 -44.83 10.09
CA ALA A 685 0.28 -44.71 10.76
C ALA A 685 -0.28 -43.28 10.73
N THR A 686 0.58 -42.28 10.90
CA THR A 686 0.18 -40.84 10.84
C THR A 686 -0.24 -40.46 9.43
N ALA A 687 0.51 -40.91 8.42
CA ALA A 687 0.16 -40.66 7.01
C ALA A 687 -1.19 -41.31 6.64
N LYS A 688 -1.41 -42.57 7.01
CA LYS A 688 -2.70 -43.23 6.81
C LYS A 688 -3.87 -42.47 7.45
N ARG A 689 -3.70 -41.97 8.67
CA ARG A 689 -4.73 -41.19 9.35
C ARG A 689 -5.00 -39.88 8.57
N LEU A 690 -3.99 -39.12 8.18
CA LEU A 690 -4.14 -37.89 7.43
C LEU A 690 -4.81 -38.08 6.07
N CYS A 691 -4.53 -39.21 5.40
CA CYS A 691 -5.16 -39.55 4.12
C CYS A 691 -6.61 -40.07 4.27
N ALA A 692 -6.97 -40.65 5.41
CA ALA A 692 -8.31 -41.17 5.69
C ALA A 692 -9.28 -40.13 6.23
N GLU A 693 -8.78 -39.01 6.78
CA GLU A 693 -9.62 -37.94 7.30
C GLU A 693 -10.45 -37.30 6.16
N PRO A 694 -11.81 -37.30 6.27
CA PRO A 694 -12.63 -36.64 5.26
C PRO A 694 -12.39 -35.14 5.25
N ASP A 695 -12.77 -34.50 4.12
CA ASP A 695 -12.85 -33.04 4.05
C ASP A 695 -13.87 -32.58 5.12
N ARG A 696 -13.41 -31.96 6.19
CA ARG A 696 -14.31 -31.45 7.23
C ARG A 696 -15.07 -30.25 6.67
N ASP A 697 -16.39 -30.37 6.64
CA ASP A 697 -17.26 -29.21 6.54
C ASP A 697 -17.18 -28.49 7.89
N ASP A 698 -16.78 -27.23 7.90
CA ASP A 698 -16.75 -26.38 9.11
C ASP A 698 -18.21 -26.00 9.50
N GLU A 699 -19.00 -26.99 9.99
CA GLU A 699 -20.34 -26.75 10.55
C GLU A 699 -20.35 -26.18 11.96
N HIS A 700 -19.18 -25.82 12.57
CA HIS A 700 -19.12 -25.40 13.95
C HIS A 700 -18.71 -23.96 14.22
N HIS A 701 -18.94 -23.01 13.29
CA HIS A 701 -18.89 -21.57 13.62
C HIS A 701 -20.16 -20.79 13.22
N GLY A 702 -21.32 -21.40 13.39
CA GLY A 702 -22.61 -20.82 13.03
C GLY A 702 -23.68 -20.87 14.10
N LYS A 703 -23.33 -20.71 15.40
CA LYS A 703 -24.35 -20.53 16.46
C LYS A 703 -23.89 -19.54 17.52
N HIS A 704 -23.58 -18.34 17.15
CA HIS A 704 -23.66 -17.11 17.97
C HIS A 704 -23.21 -15.99 17.04
N ASP A 705 -24.18 -15.17 16.65
CA ASP A 705 -24.10 -13.81 16.11
C ASP A 705 -25.00 -13.59 14.88
N ASP A 706 -26.26 -14.04 14.97
CA ASP A 706 -27.37 -13.50 14.17
C ASP A 706 -28.17 -12.54 15.05
N ASP A 707 -27.59 -11.43 15.49
CA ASP A 707 -28.29 -10.28 16.06
C ASP A 707 -27.37 -9.05 16.08
N GLU A 708 -27.00 -8.55 14.92
CA GLU A 708 -26.69 -7.13 14.73
C GLU A 708 -27.28 -6.71 13.37
N GLU A 709 -28.62 -6.63 13.35
CA GLU A 709 -29.37 -5.90 12.33
C GLU A 709 -29.17 -4.40 12.52
N GLU A 710 -28.88 -3.78 11.39
CA GLU A 710 -29.26 -2.44 10.93
C GLU A 710 -29.77 -1.46 11.99
N HIS A 711 -28.93 -0.47 12.30
CA HIS A 711 -29.42 0.89 12.55
C HIS A 711 -28.57 1.91 11.80
N GLU A 712 -29.27 2.77 11.06
CA GLU A 712 -28.90 3.83 10.12
C GLU A 712 -27.68 4.71 10.50
#